data_5b5736db3dbaf657e210fe60014a6d38
#
_entry.id   5b5736db3dbaf657e210fe60014a6d38
#
_cell.length_a   1.000
_cell.length_b   1.000
_cell.length_c   1.000
_cell.angle_alpha   90.00
_cell.angle_beta   90.00
_cell.angle_gamma   90.00
#
_symmetry.space_group_name_H-M   'P 1'
#
loop_
_entity.id
_entity.type
_entity.pdbx_description
1 polymer ?
#
loop_
_entity_poly.entity_id
_entity_poly.type
_entity_poly.pdbx_seq_one_letter_code
_entity_poly.pdbx_strand_id
1 'polypeptide(L)'
;MMFGRFTERAQKVLALAQEEAVRLGHNNIGTEHILLGLIREGEGIAAKALIGLGLGLEKIQDEVEALIGRGQEQPNNIAYTPRAKKVIELSMDEARKLGHTYVGTEHILLGLIREGEGVAARVLNNLGISLNKARQQVLQLLGSSEAVSSNHGSPANVSTPTLDGLARDLTAYAKEGNLDPVIGRSKEIERVIQVLSRRTKNNPVLIGEPGVGKTAIAEGLAQKIIENEIPETLRDKRVMTLDMGSVVAGTKYRGEFEDRLKKIMDEIRQAGNIILFIDELHTLIGAGGAEGAIDASNILKPALARGELQCIGATTLDEYRKYIEKDAALERRFQPITVDQPSPEEAIQILYGLRDRYEAHHRVKITDEAIVQAVKLSDRYIPDRFLPDKAIDLIDEAGSKVRLHSYTVPPNLKQLENRLEDIRKEKDAAVQSQEFEKAAALRDTEQKIREELDITKNQWKEKQGRTDSEVTPEDIAQVVASWTGIPVSKLAEEETERLLKMEDILHDRIIGQDDAVKSVSRAIRRARAGLKDPKRPIGSFIFLGPTGVGKTELARALAEAMFGDENAVIRIDMSEYMEKHSTSRLVGAPPGYVGYEEGGQLTEKVRRKPYSVVLLDEIEKAHPEVFNILLQVLEDGRLTDSKGRVVDFRNTLIIMTSNVGADQIKRNSSLGFTAVQDAGRDFLQMKDKVLAELKKSFRPEFLNRIDESIVFHSLGEEHIAQIVTLMSDELRKRLREQDVDFILTEAAKTFLAKEGYDPQYGARPLRRAIQKHIEDRLSEDLLMGKIQKGDTFTIDEKDGGLTVTKSISEQEPEESTAK
;
A
#
# COMPACT_ATOMS: atom_id res chain seq x y z
N MET A 1 -36.14 12.51 -3.77
CA MET A 1 -35.42 11.25 -3.48
C MET A 1 -35.74 10.73 -2.07
N MET A 2 -36.99 10.39 -1.80
CA MET A 2 -37.45 9.95 -0.46
C MET A 2 -37.31 8.42 -0.25
N PHE A 3 -37.19 7.64 -1.32
CA PHE A 3 -37.24 6.18 -1.30
C PHE A 3 -35.89 5.45 -1.46
N GLY A 4 -34.78 6.15 -1.55
CA GLY A 4 -33.46 5.54 -1.78
C GLY A 4 -32.88 4.69 -0.64
N ARG A 5 -33.54 4.66 0.52
CA ARG A 5 -33.18 3.81 1.66
C ARG A 5 -34.11 2.61 1.87
N PHE A 6 -35.17 2.47 1.05
CA PHE A 6 -36.12 1.38 1.14
C PHE A 6 -35.57 0.17 0.37
N THR A 7 -35.65 -1.03 0.99
CA THR A 7 -35.32 -2.28 0.31
C THR A 7 -36.26 -2.53 -0.87
N GLU A 8 -35.86 -3.32 -1.83
CA GLU A 8 -36.71 -3.67 -2.99
C GLU A 8 -38.06 -4.21 -2.55
N ARG A 9 -38.11 -5.05 -1.50
CA ARG A 9 -39.37 -5.56 -0.93
C ARG A 9 -40.22 -4.47 -0.30
N ALA A 10 -39.59 -3.52 0.39
CA ALA A 10 -40.30 -2.37 0.95
C ALA A 10 -40.87 -1.44 -0.13
N GLN A 11 -40.15 -1.26 -1.23
CA GLN A 11 -40.66 -0.52 -2.40
C GLN A 11 -41.82 -1.26 -3.07
N LYS A 12 -41.72 -2.60 -3.19
CA LYS A 12 -42.78 -3.46 -3.70
C LYS A 12 -44.04 -3.36 -2.86
N VAL A 13 -43.96 -3.32 -1.53
CA VAL A 13 -45.08 -3.09 -0.62
C VAL A 13 -45.81 -1.78 -0.93
N LEU A 14 -45.07 -0.69 -1.16
CA LEU A 14 -45.68 0.61 -1.47
C LEU A 14 -46.32 0.62 -2.87
N ALA A 15 -45.74 -0.10 -3.84
CA ALA A 15 -46.37 -0.31 -5.13
C ALA A 15 -47.66 -1.15 -5.02
N LEU A 16 -47.62 -2.25 -4.28
CA LEU A 16 -48.81 -3.07 -3.99
C LEU A 16 -49.90 -2.31 -3.23
N ALA A 17 -49.52 -1.42 -2.32
CA ALA A 17 -50.48 -0.54 -1.62
C ALA A 17 -51.20 0.40 -2.59
N GLN A 18 -50.50 0.88 -3.62
CA GLN A 18 -51.11 1.68 -4.68
C GLN A 18 -52.07 0.85 -5.53
N GLU A 19 -51.70 -0.36 -5.91
CA GLU A 19 -52.59 -1.29 -6.62
C GLU A 19 -53.83 -1.60 -5.85
N GLU A 20 -53.71 -1.84 -4.53
CA GLU A 20 -54.90 -2.13 -3.67
C GLU A 20 -55.82 -0.89 -3.54
N ALA A 21 -55.27 0.34 -3.50
CA ALA A 21 -56.08 1.55 -3.52
C ALA A 21 -56.87 1.67 -4.84
N VAL A 22 -56.24 1.34 -6.00
CA VAL A 22 -56.94 1.29 -7.31
C VAL A 22 -58.00 0.23 -7.32
N ARG A 23 -57.69 -1.00 -6.83
CA ARG A 23 -58.61 -2.14 -6.81
C ARG A 23 -59.87 -1.85 -5.98
N LEU A 24 -59.70 -1.14 -4.87
CA LEU A 24 -60.80 -0.74 -3.99
C LEU A 24 -61.52 0.54 -4.46
N GLY A 25 -61.05 1.23 -5.53
CA GLY A 25 -61.64 2.45 -6.05
C GLY A 25 -61.41 3.70 -5.18
N HIS A 26 -60.32 3.75 -4.43
CA HIS A 26 -60.02 4.83 -3.52
C HIS A 26 -59.07 5.87 -4.14
N ASN A 27 -59.35 7.18 -3.94
CA ASN A 27 -58.56 8.28 -4.50
C ASN A 27 -57.23 8.58 -3.76
N ASN A 28 -57.01 7.95 -2.62
CA ASN A 28 -55.83 8.17 -1.81
C ASN A 28 -55.30 6.85 -1.22
N ILE A 29 -53.97 6.74 -1.08
CA ILE A 29 -53.35 5.63 -0.40
C ILE A 29 -53.37 5.89 1.11
N GLY A 30 -54.16 5.14 1.83
CA GLY A 30 -54.27 5.20 3.28
C GLY A 30 -53.42 4.14 3.99
N THR A 31 -53.48 4.10 5.32
CA THR A 31 -52.76 3.12 6.17
C THR A 31 -53.20 1.70 5.90
N GLU A 32 -54.49 1.49 5.61
CA GLU A 32 -55.10 0.22 5.23
C GLU A 32 -54.52 -0.39 3.97
N HIS A 33 -54.26 0.45 2.94
CA HIS A 33 -53.64 -0.01 1.71
C HIS A 33 -52.19 -0.45 1.95
N ILE A 34 -51.45 0.25 2.83
CA ILE A 34 -50.10 -0.16 3.23
C ILE A 34 -50.16 -1.50 3.96
N LEU A 35 -51.16 -1.75 4.85
CA LEU A 35 -51.32 -3.03 5.52
C LEU A 35 -51.60 -4.16 4.51
N LEU A 36 -52.50 -3.91 3.53
CA LEU A 36 -52.79 -4.87 2.45
C LEU A 36 -51.55 -5.16 1.60
N GLY A 37 -50.78 -4.14 1.27
CA GLY A 37 -49.50 -4.27 0.53
C GLY A 37 -48.47 -5.11 1.28
N LEU A 38 -48.37 -4.97 2.63
CA LEU A 38 -47.46 -5.73 3.45
C LEU A 38 -47.80 -7.24 3.45
N ILE A 39 -49.07 -7.60 3.55
CA ILE A 39 -49.45 -9.02 3.57
C ILE A 39 -49.43 -9.63 2.16
N ARG A 40 -49.76 -8.87 1.12
CA ARG A 40 -49.73 -9.31 -0.27
C ARG A 40 -48.32 -9.55 -0.80
N GLU A 41 -47.32 -8.84 -0.28
CA GLU A 41 -45.92 -9.09 -0.59
C GLU A 41 -45.50 -10.51 -0.18
N GLY A 42 -45.96 -11.04 0.95
CA GLY A 42 -45.99 -12.46 1.32
C GLY A 42 -44.67 -13.01 1.89
N GLU A 43 -43.53 -12.53 1.50
CA GLU A 43 -42.23 -13.12 1.85
C GLU A 43 -41.46 -12.30 2.92
N GLY A 44 -41.82 -11.04 3.12
CA GLY A 44 -41.15 -10.15 4.08
C GLY A 44 -41.44 -10.52 5.55
N ILE A 45 -40.59 -9.98 6.44
CA ILE A 45 -40.74 -10.18 7.90
C ILE A 45 -42.12 -9.70 8.37
N ALA A 46 -42.62 -8.59 7.81
CA ALA A 46 -43.96 -8.08 8.13
C ALA A 46 -45.08 -9.06 7.77
N ALA A 47 -45.04 -9.63 6.57
CA ALA A 47 -46.02 -10.64 6.14
C ALA A 47 -45.98 -11.89 7.03
N LYS A 48 -44.79 -12.39 7.32
CA LYS A 48 -44.56 -13.53 8.23
C LYS A 48 -45.09 -13.25 9.64
N ALA A 49 -44.88 -12.04 10.15
CA ALA A 49 -45.41 -11.62 11.45
C ALA A 49 -46.95 -11.62 11.48
N LEU A 50 -47.59 -11.07 10.45
CA LEU A 50 -49.04 -11.00 10.33
C LEU A 50 -49.63 -12.40 10.15
N ILE A 51 -49.07 -13.25 9.32
CA ILE A 51 -49.48 -14.66 9.12
C ILE A 51 -49.28 -15.46 10.40
N GLY A 52 -48.16 -15.28 11.12
CA GLY A 52 -47.91 -15.92 12.41
C GLY A 52 -48.92 -15.55 13.51
N LEU A 53 -49.57 -14.41 13.38
CA LEU A 53 -50.67 -13.96 14.24
C LEU A 53 -52.05 -14.43 13.75
N GLY A 54 -52.11 -15.29 12.73
CA GLY A 54 -53.35 -15.87 12.19
C GLY A 54 -54.11 -14.96 11.22
N LEU A 55 -53.45 -13.91 10.69
CA LEU A 55 -54.02 -13.00 9.74
C LEU A 55 -53.67 -13.42 8.31
N GLY A 56 -54.65 -13.81 7.53
CA GLY A 56 -54.55 -14.03 6.10
C GLY A 56 -55.01 -12.80 5.29
N LEU A 57 -54.59 -12.75 4.00
CA LEU A 57 -54.94 -11.66 3.09
C LEU A 57 -56.45 -11.44 3.00
N GLU A 58 -57.25 -12.54 2.86
CA GLU A 58 -58.70 -12.49 2.74
C GLU A 58 -59.35 -11.85 3.96
N LYS A 59 -58.95 -12.25 5.18
CA LYS A 59 -59.48 -11.68 6.42
C LYS A 59 -59.25 -10.19 6.57
N ILE A 60 -58.07 -9.73 6.18
CA ILE A 60 -57.73 -8.31 6.25
C ILE A 60 -58.49 -7.52 5.17
N GLN A 61 -58.63 -8.11 3.95
CA GLN A 61 -59.37 -7.48 2.86
C GLN A 61 -60.84 -7.32 3.24
N ASP A 62 -61.49 -8.36 3.76
CA ASP A 62 -62.88 -8.34 4.20
C ASP A 62 -63.13 -7.29 5.29
N GLU A 63 -62.24 -7.20 6.27
CA GLU A 63 -62.37 -6.21 7.36
C GLU A 63 -62.11 -4.78 6.86
N VAL A 64 -61.14 -4.58 5.92
CA VAL A 64 -60.94 -3.27 5.28
C VAL A 64 -62.15 -2.85 4.46
N GLU A 65 -62.72 -3.77 3.66
CA GLU A 65 -63.91 -3.49 2.86
C GLU A 65 -65.13 -3.20 3.76
N ALA A 66 -65.26 -3.88 4.90
CA ALA A 66 -66.33 -3.63 5.86
C ALA A 66 -66.22 -2.26 6.55
N LEU A 67 -65.02 -1.78 6.80
CA LEU A 67 -64.77 -0.49 7.49
C LEU A 67 -64.82 0.74 6.57
N ILE A 68 -64.40 0.62 5.32
CA ILE A 68 -64.22 1.77 4.43
C ILE A 68 -65.16 1.70 3.22
N GLY A 69 -65.59 0.50 2.82
CA GLY A 69 -66.38 0.25 1.62
C GLY A 69 -65.52 0.27 0.33
N ARG A 70 -66.17 0.10 -0.80
CA ARG A 70 -65.60 0.25 -2.15
C ARG A 70 -65.91 1.62 -2.71
N GLY A 71 -64.93 2.33 -3.23
CA GLY A 71 -65.12 3.60 -3.93
C GLY A 71 -65.71 3.40 -5.31
N GLN A 72 -66.29 4.44 -5.85
CA GLN A 72 -67.02 4.39 -7.16
C GLN A 72 -66.19 5.00 -8.33
N GLU A 73 -64.98 5.45 -8.14
CA GLU A 73 -64.19 6.19 -9.16
C GLU A 73 -62.97 5.40 -9.58
N GLN A 74 -62.55 5.52 -10.87
CA GLN A 74 -61.24 5.11 -11.32
C GLN A 74 -60.26 6.30 -11.15
N PRO A 75 -59.38 6.31 -10.17
CA PRO A 75 -58.55 7.46 -9.88
C PRO A 75 -57.37 7.59 -10.86
N ASN A 76 -57.25 8.75 -11.52
CA ASN A 76 -56.15 9.07 -12.45
C ASN A 76 -54.86 9.52 -11.77
N ASN A 77 -54.90 9.88 -10.47
CA ASN A 77 -53.71 10.31 -9.72
C ASN A 77 -53.89 10.05 -8.23
N ILE A 78 -53.19 9.08 -7.67
CA ILE A 78 -53.39 8.65 -6.29
C ILE A 78 -52.27 9.16 -5.42
N ALA A 79 -52.60 9.98 -4.41
CA ALA A 79 -51.71 10.55 -3.44
C ALA A 79 -51.78 9.83 -2.07
N TYR A 80 -50.66 9.81 -1.33
CA TYR A 80 -50.67 9.31 0.05
C TYR A 80 -51.44 10.27 0.99
N THR A 81 -52.29 9.71 1.84
CA THR A 81 -52.93 10.44 2.93
C THR A 81 -51.88 11.00 3.90
N PRO A 82 -52.15 12.06 4.64
CA PRO A 82 -51.27 12.59 5.68
C PRO A 82 -50.79 11.52 6.67
N ARG A 83 -51.67 10.60 7.06
CA ARG A 83 -51.37 9.46 7.97
C ARG A 83 -50.46 8.42 7.31
N ALA A 84 -50.67 8.10 6.04
CA ALA A 84 -49.80 7.19 5.30
C ALA A 84 -48.40 7.79 5.13
N LYS A 85 -48.29 9.11 4.90
CA LYS A 85 -46.97 9.79 4.89
C LYS A 85 -46.29 9.70 6.26
N LYS A 86 -47.04 9.90 7.34
CA LYS A 86 -46.52 9.77 8.71
C LYS A 86 -46.04 8.34 9.01
N VAL A 87 -46.71 7.30 8.50
CA VAL A 87 -46.23 5.92 8.59
C VAL A 87 -44.85 5.74 7.92
N ILE A 88 -44.68 6.32 6.74
CA ILE A 88 -43.39 6.27 6.03
C ILE A 88 -42.28 6.95 6.83
N GLU A 89 -42.53 8.12 7.42
CA GLU A 89 -41.60 8.83 8.30
C GLU A 89 -41.25 8.02 9.56
N LEU A 90 -42.30 7.46 10.22
CA LEU A 90 -42.13 6.62 11.38
C LEU A 90 -41.37 5.31 11.08
N SER A 91 -41.50 4.77 9.86
CA SER A 91 -40.75 3.59 9.42
C SER A 91 -39.25 3.88 9.35
N MET A 92 -38.88 5.07 8.86
CA MET A 92 -37.47 5.53 8.85
C MET A 92 -36.94 5.75 10.27
N ASP A 93 -37.79 6.17 11.18
CA ASP A 93 -37.43 6.40 12.57
C ASP A 93 -37.25 5.06 13.32
N GLU A 94 -38.12 4.08 13.07
CA GLU A 94 -37.98 2.72 13.63
C GLU A 94 -36.74 2.00 13.08
N ALA A 95 -36.40 2.16 11.80
CA ALA A 95 -35.13 1.67 11.24
C ALA A 95 -33.94 2.24 11.97
N ARG A 96 -33.89 3.56 12.22
CA ARG A 96 -32.81 4.20 13.00
C ARG A 96 -32.73 3.67 14.43
N LYS A 97 -33.87 3.47 15.11
CA LYS A 97 -33.91 2.93 16.49
C LYS A 97 -33.41 1.51 16.57
N LEU A 98 -33.59 0.72 15.52
CA LEU A 98 -33.10 -0.65 15.40
C LEU A 98 -31.67 -0.72 14.88
N GLY A 99 -31.03 0.41 14.60
CA GLY A 99 -29.64 0.47 14.11
C GLY A 99 -29.49 0.11 12.63
N HIS A 100 -30.60 0.00 11.87
CA HIS A 100 -30.55 -0.38 10.45
C HIS A 100 -30.32 0.82 9.55
N THR A 101 -29.49 0.65 8.51
CA THR A 101 -29.20 1.67 7.49
C THR A 101 -30.24 1.68 6.36
N TYR A 102 -31.11 0.68 6.31
CA TYR A 102 -32.17 0.47 5.31
C TYR A 102 -33.55 0.40 5.95
N VAL A 103 -34.59 0.62 5.17
CA VAL A 103 -35.98 0.49 5.60
C VAL A 103 -36.58 -0.74 4.93
N GLY A 104 -36.78 -1.82 5.70
CA GLY A 104 -37.43 -3.06 5.26
C GLY A 104 -38.94 -3.09 5.56
N THR A 105 -39.61 -4.19 5.19
CA THR A 105 -41.04 -4.42 5.41
C THR A 105 -41.43 -4.37 6.89
N GLU A 106 -40.57 -4.89 7.77
CA GLU A 106 -40.68 -4.89 9.22
C GLU A 106 -40.76 -3.45 9.77
N HIS A 107 -39.96 -2.55 9.24
CA HIS A 107 -39.95 -1.14 9.66
C HIS A 107 -41.25 -0.43 9.24
N ILE A 108 -41.81 -0.80 8.07
CA ILE A 108 -43.11 -0.26 7.61
C ILE A 108 -44.23 -0.74 8.53
N LEU A 109 -44.21 -2.01 8.94
CA LEU A 109 -45.21 -2.55 9.89
C LEU A 109 -45.06 -1.91 11.26
N LEU A 110 -43.83 -1.74 11.78
CA LEU A 110 -43.58 -1.03 13.04
C LEU A 110 -44.01 0.43 13.00
N GLY A 111 -43.76 1.13 11.88
CA GLY A 111 -44.22 2.49 11.65
C GLY A 111 -45.75 2.60 11.64
N LEU A 112 -46.44 1.60 11.04
CA LEU A 112 -47.88 1.51 10.98
C LEU A 112 -48.48 1.23 12.38
N ILE A 113 -47.87 0.32 13.16
CA ILE A 113 -48.26 0.02 14.55
C ILE A 113 -48.06 1.26 15.44
N ARG A 114 -47.00 2.03 15.23
CA ARG A 114 -46.70 3.23 16.03
C ARG A 114 -47.61 4.42 15.70
N GLU A 115 -48.09 4.53 14.47
CA GLU A 115 -49.10 5.53 14.10
C GLU A 115 -50.40 5.31 14.89
N GLY A 116 -50.84 4.08 15.00
CA GLY A 116 -51.80 3.57 16.00
C GLY A 116 -53.25 4.08 15.90
N GLU A 117 -53.54 5.12 15.14
CA GLU A 117 -54.87 5.73 15.04
C GLU A 117 -55.52 5.54 13.66
N GLY A 118 -54.76 5.06 12.66
CA GLY A 118 -55.23 4.86 11.30
C GLY A 118 -56.23 3.69 11.16
N VAL A 119 -56.79 3.57 9.95
CA VAL A 119 -57.71 2.47 9.60
C VAL A 119 -57.04 1.11 9.79
N ALA A 120 -55.74 0.99 9.42
CA ALA A 120 -54.97 -0.25 9.64
C ALA A 120 -54.94 -0.67 11.12
N ALA A 121 -54.76 0.28 12.03
CA ALA A 121 -54.78 -0.02 13.48
C ALA A 121 -56.14 -0.50 13.95
N ARG A 122 -57.22 0.07 13.41
CA ARG A 122 -58.61 -0.37 13.71
C ARG A 122 -58.86 -1.79 13.17
N VAL A 123 -58.42 -2.06 11.93
CA VAL A 123 -58.55 -3.41 11.32
C VAL A 123 -57.83 -4.45 12.18
N LEU A 124 -56.59 -4.19 12.61
CA LEU A 124 -55.86 -5.09 13.48
C LEU A 124 -56.55 -5.32 14.84
N ASN A 125 -57.06 -4.26 15.44
CA ASN A 125 -57.80 -4.35 16.70
C ASN A 125 -59.13 -5.14 16.58
N ASN A 126 -59.89 -4.92 15.50
CA ASN A 126 -61.13 -5.66 15.24
C ASN A 126 -60.90 -7.16 15.03
N LEU A 127 -59.74 -7.50 14.42
CA LEU A 127 -59.30 -8.90 14.25
C LEU A 127 -58.67 -9.51 15.52
N GLY A 128 -58.79 -8.80 16.67
CA GLY A 128 -58.33 -9.28 17.98
C GLY A 128 -56.85 -9.24 18.24
N ILE A 129 -56.10 -8.49 17.41
CA ILE A 129 -54.65 -8.35 17.54
C ILE A 129 -54.32 -7.01 18.17
N SER A 130 -53.81 -7.05 19.39
CA SER A 130 -53.29 -5.84 20.02
C SER A 130 -52.01 -5.38 19.34
N LEU A 131 -51.85 -4.08 19.17
CA LEU A 131 -50.65 -3.44 18.56
C LEU A 131 -49.36 -3.88 19.27
N ASN A 132 -49.41 -4.11 20.57
CA ASN A 132 -48.26 -4.61 21.34
C ASN A 132 -47.87 -6.07 20.97
N LYS A 133 -48.87 -6.96 20.73
CA LYS A 133 -48.60 -8.33 20.27
C LYS A 133 -47.96 -8.33 18.87
N ALA A 134 -48.47 -7.51 17.94
CA ALA A 134 -47.92 -7.37 16.60
C ALA A 134 -46.49 -6.86 16.66
N ARG A 135 -46.17 -5.86 17.50
CA ARG A 135 -44.81 -5.35 17.72
C ARG A 135 -43.89 -6.42 18.29
N GLN A 136 -44.32 -7.16 19.30
CA GLN A 136 -43.54 -8.27 19.89
C GLN A 136 -43.23 -9.36 18.86
N GLN A 137 -44.22 -9.72 18.04
CA GLN A 137 -44.04 -10.75 16.99
C GLN A 137 -43.01 -10.27 15.92
N VAL A 138 -43.04 -9.00 15.51
CA VAL A 138 -42.07 -8.45 14.59
C VAL A 138 -40.67 -8.44 15.21
N LEU A 139 -40.54 -7.99 16.45
CA LEU A 139 -39.25 -7.98 17.16
C LEU A 139 -38.72 -9.41 17.39
N GLN A 140 -39.60 -10.36 17.68
CA GLN A 140 -39.26 -11.78 17.83
C GLN A 140 -38.79 -12.39 16.50
N LEU A 141 -39.39 -12.02 15.36
CA LEU A 141 -38.97 -12.48 14.03
C LEU A 141 -37.70 -11.76 13.56
N LEU A 142 -37.47 -10.50 13.93
CA LEU A 142 -36.20 -9.79 13.72
C LEU A 142 -35.07 -10.42 14.53
N GLY A 143 -35.34 -10.85 15.78
CA GLY A 143 -34.41 -11.63 16.59
C GLY A 143 -34.29 -13.10 16.19
N SER A 144 -35.26 -13.66 15.47
CA SER A 144 -35.32 -15.06 15.05
C SER A 144 -35.10 -15.28 13.56
N SER A 145 -34.88 -14.23 12.74
CA SER A 145 -34.37 -14.40 11.38
C SER A 145 -32.90 -14.86 11.36
N GLU A 146 -32.27 -14.95 12.54
CA GLU A 146 -31.03 -15.70 12.79
C GLU A 146 -31.23 -17.14 13.24
N ALA A 147 -32.51 -17.64 13.40
CA ALA A 147 -32.71 -18.97 13.92
C ALA A 147 -33.98 -19.65 13.35
N VAL A 148 -33.90 -20.16 12.12
CA VAL A 148 -34.76 -21.29 11.70
C VAL A 148 -33.94 -22.26 10.85
N SER A 149 -33.29 -23.21 11.51
CA SER A 149 -33.24 -24.62 11.05
C SER A 149 -32.84 -25.54 12.19
N SER A 150 -33.68 -26.55 12.38
CA SER A 150 -33.42 -27.85 13.01
C SER A 150 -33.58 -28.00 14.53
N ASN A 151 -34.68 -28.61 14.81
CA ASN A 151 -34.98 -29.33 16.04
C ASN A 151 -34.21 -30.66 16.08
N HIS A 152 -33.21 -30.76 16.97
CA HIS A 152 -32.83 -32.02 17.64
C HIS A 152 -32.08 -31.68 18.92
N GLY A 153 -32.49 -32.24 20.02
CA GLY A 153 -32.15 -31.90 21.39
C GLY A 153 -30.68 -31.70 21.70
N SER A 154 -30.36 -30.54 22.26
CA SER A 154 -29.11 -30.24 22.97
C SER A 154 -29.34 -29.09 23.97
N PRO A 155 -28.55 -28.95 25.03
CA PRO A 155 -28.88 -28.16 26.23
C PRO A 155 -29.03 -26.67 25.91
N ALA A 156 -29.89 -26.01 26.71
CA ALA A 156 -30.34 -24.64 26.61
C ALA A 156 -29.25 -23.66 26.15
N ASN A 157 -29.45 -23.04 24.96
CA ASN A 157 -28.65 -21.90 24.52
C ASN A 157 -28.88 -20.72 25.48
N VAL A 158 -27.90 -20.48 26.36
CA VAL A 158 -27.89 -19.29 27.20
C VAL A 158 -27.68 -18.09 26.29
N SER A 159 -28.60 -17.15 26.30
CA SER A 159 -28.51 -15.89 25.55
C SER A 159 -27.34 -15.08 26.06
N THR A 160 -26.44 -14.62 25.14
CA THR A 160 -25.26 -13.81 25.41
C THR A 160 -25.38 -12.43 24.77
N PRO A 161 -26.38 -11.60 25.15
CA PRO A 161 -26.75 -10.41 24.40
C PRO A 161 -25.69 -9.32 24.44
N THR A 162 -24.89 -9.20 25.50
CA THR A 162 -23.80 -8.22 25.60
C THR A 162 -22.62 -8.67 24.74
N LEU A 163 -22.27 -9.93 24.78
CA LEU A 163 -21.19 -10.50 23.98
C LEU A 163 -21.54 -10.50 22.50
N ASP A 164 -22.74 -10.92 22.11
CA ASP A 164 -23.18 -10.94 20.71
C ASP A 164 -23.26 -9.52 20.09
N GLY A 165 -23.42 -8.48 20.92
CA GLY A 165 -23.39 -7.08 20.49
C GLY A 165 -22.00 -6.46 20.34
N LEU A 166 -20.95 -7.07 20.93
CA LEU A 166 -19.57 -6.54 21.00
C LEU A 166 -18.53 -7.49 20.42
N ALA A 167 -18.90 -8.73 20.11
CA ALA A 167 -18.04 -9.75 19.55
C ALA A 167 -18.63 -10.32 18.26
N ARG A 168 -17.76 -10.79 17.37
CA ARG A 168 -18.14 -11.44 16.12
C ARG A 168 -18.08 -12.97 16.28
N ASP A 169 -19.15 -13.68 15.97
CA ASP A 169 -19.20 -15.14 16.03
C ASP A 169 -18.61 -15.78 14.77
N LEU A 170 -17.36 -16.23 14.84
CA LEU A 170 -16.68 -16.87 13.71
C LEU A 170 -17.34 -18.20 13.32
N THR A 171 -17.93 -18.93 14.28
CA THR A 171 -18.59 -20.21 14.03
C THR A 171 -19.88 -20.02 13.23
N ALA A 172 -20.63 -18.95 13.53
CA ALA A 172 -21.82 -18.58 12.76
C ALA A 172 -21.43 -18.16 11.32
N TYR A 173 -20.38 -17.33 11.17
CA TYR A 173 -19.87 -16.92 9.86
C TYR A 173 -19.33 -18.10 9.05
N ALA A 174 -18.66 -19.07 9.68
CA ALA A 174 -18.24 -20.32 9.04
C ALA A 174 -19.44 -21.11 8.50
N LYS A 175 -20.52 -21.20 9.27
CA LYS A 175 -21.74 -21.91 8.87
C LYS A 175 -22.45 -21.26 7.69
N GLU A 176 -22.36 -19.94 7.57
CA GLU A 176 -22.91 -19.16 6.45
C GLU A 176 -22.00 -19.16 5.21
N GLY A 177 -20.77 -19.71 5.30
CA GLY A 177 -19.78 -19.69 4.22
C GLY A 177 -19.13 -18.31 3.99
N ASN A 178 -19.23 -17.42 4.99
CA ASN A 178 -18.74 -16.05 4.88
C ASN A 178 -17.27 -15.87 5.30
N LEU A 179 -16.62 -16.94 5.81
CA LEU A 179 -15.18 -16.92 6.13
C LEU A 179 -14.34 -17.25 4.91
N ASP A 180 -13.13 -16.68 4.91
CA ASP A 180 -12.12 -17.00 3.88
C ASP A 180 -11.59 -18.43 4.06
N PRO A 181 -11.24 -19.13 2.96
CA PRO A 181 -10.64 -20.44 3.05
C PRO A 181 -9.24 -20.34 3.70
N VAL A 182 -9.01 -21.16 4.73
CA VAL A 182 -7.72 -21.16 5.44
C VAL A 182 -6.80 -22.22 4.83
N ILE A 183 -5.71 -21.76 4.21
CA ILE A 183 -4.77 -22.59 3.48
C ILE A 183 -3.39 -22.51 4.16
N GLY A 184 -2.70 -23.67 4.24
CA GLY A 184 -1.32 -23.75 4.72
C GLY A 184 -1.13 -23.67 6.24
N ARG A 185 -2.22 -23.59 7.05
CA ARG A 185 -2.15 -23.44 8.52
C ARG A 185 -2.63 -24.67 9.32
N SER A 186 -2.69 -25.83 8.68
CA SER A 186 -3.21 -27.05 9.32
C SER A 186 -2.42 -27.44 10.57
N LYS A 187 -1.09 -27.29 10.58
CA LYS A 187 -0.23 -27.64 11.73
C LYS A 187 -0.50 -26.74 12.94
N GLU A 188 -0.63 -25.45 12.70
CA GLU A 188 -0.91 -24.46 13.75
C GLU A 188 -2.32 -24.67 14.31
N ILE A 189 -3.33 -24.91 13.46
CA ILE A 189 -4.70 -25.21 13.88
C ILE A 189 -4.75 -26.49 14.71
N GLU A 190 -4.10 -27.56 14.28
CA GLU A 190 -4.00 -28.80 15.06
C GLU A 190 -3.34 -28.55 16.42
N ARG A 191 -2.30 -27.73 16.45
CA ARG A 191 -1.62 -27.37 17.69
C ARG A 191 -2.54 -26.56 18.61
N VAL A 192 -3.32 -25.63 18.08
CA VAL A 192 -4.36 -24.89 18.83
C VAL A 192 -5.38 -25.87 19.43
N ILE A 193 -5.90 -26.82 18.64
CA ILE A 193 -6.84 -27.83 19.08
C ILE A 193 -6.24 -28.69 20.21
N GLN A 194 -4.99 -29.11 20.05
CA GLN A 194 -4.28 -29.88 21.10
C GLN A 194 -4.14 -29.09 22.40
N VAL A 195 -3.79 -27.79 22.31
CA VAL A 195 -3.65 -26.93 23.49
C VAL A 195 -5.00 -26.70 24.17
N LEU A 196 -6.06 -26.38 23.41
CA LEU A 196 -7.41 -26.18 23.95
C LEU A 196 -7.96 -27.42 24.65
N SER A 197 -7.56 -28.62 24.24
CA SER A 197 -7.98 -29.89 24.82
C SER A 197 -7.18 -30.29 26.08
N ARG A 198 -6.19 -29.48 26.50
CA ARG A 198 -5.38 -29.78 27.71
C ARG A 198 -6.15 -29.45 28.98
N ARG A 199 -5.82 -30.15 30.08
CA ARG A 199 -6.38 -29.84 31.43
C ARG A 199 -5.83 -28.56 32.04
N THR A 200 -4.60 -28.20 31.74
CA THR A 200 -3.89 -26.99 32.23
C THR A 200 -3.12 -26.37 31.08
N LYS A 201 -2.86 -25.05 31.14
CA LYS A 201 -2.27 -24.25 30.03
C LYS A 201 -3.05 -24.47 28.73
N ASN A 202 -4.38 -24.40 28.84
CA ASN A 202 -5.32 -24.66 27.75
C ASN A 202 -5.72 -23.40 26.97
N ASN A 203 -4.99 -22.31 27.13
CA ASN A 203 -5.18 -21.08 26.37
C ASN A 203 -3.97 -20.89 25.43
N PRO A 204 -4.08 -21.15 24.14
CA PRO A 204 -3.02 -20.86 23.18
C PRO A 204 -2.82 -19.38 22.97
N VAL A 205 -1.58 -18.95 22.78
CA VAL A 205 -1.25 -17.61 22.28
C VAL A 205 -0.49 -17.76 20.99
N LEU A 206 -1.03 -17.20 19.92
CA LEU A 206 -0.43 -17.15 18.59
C LEU A 206 0.58 -16.00 18.58
N ILE A 207 1.85 -16.33 18.44
CA ILE A 207 2.94 -15.38 18.44
C ILE A 207 3.53 -15.31 17.04
N GLY A 208 3.54 -14.12 16.46
CA GLY A 208 4.11 -13.91 15.13
C GLY A 208 4.02 -12.46 14.71
N GLU A 209 4.73 -12.14 13.65
CA GLU A 209 4.74 -10.79 13.09
C GLU A 209 3.35 -10.36 12.58
N PRO A 210 3.08 -9.04 12.46
CA PRO A 210 1.85 -8.56 11.84
C PRO A 210 1.70 -9.09 10.40
N GLY A 211 0.46 -9.46 10.01
CA GLY A 211 0.19 -9.89 8.63
C GLY A 211 0.56 -11.34 8.28
N VAL A 212 1.07 -12.16 9.24
CA VAL A 212 1.37 -13.59 8.97
C VAL A 212 0.14 -14.51 8.97
N GLY A 213 -1.06 -13.99 9.28
CA GLY A 213 -2.31 -14.77 9.26
C GLY A 213 -2.68 -15.40 10.60
N LYS A 214 -2.38 -14.75 11.74
CA LYS A 214 -2.79 -15.24 13.09
C LYS A 214 -4.31 -15.35 13.22
N THR A 215 -5.05 -14.40 12.72
CA THR A 215 -6.53 -14.36 12.75
C THR A 215 -7.13 -15.49 11.91
N ALA A 216 -6.52 -15.81 10.76
CA ALA A 216 -6.94 -16.91 9.91
C ALA A 216 -6.89 -18.29 10.62
N ILE A 217 -6.00 -18.49 11.60
CA ILE A 217 -5.94 -19.71 12.39
C ILE A 217 -7.20 -19.87 13.27
N ALA A 218 -7.72 -18.77 13.83
CA ALA A 218 -8.97 -18.80 14.59
C ALA A 218 -10.18 -19.04 13.68
N GLU A 219 -10.16 -18.47 12.48
CA GLU A 219 -11.19 -18.71 11.45
C GLU A 219 -11.16 -20.16 10.97
N GLY A 220 -9.98 -20.74 10.72
CA GLY A 220 -9.82 -22.14 10.36
C GLY A 220 -10.24 -23.10 11.48
N LEU A 221 -10.04 -22.73 12.75
CA LEU A 221 -10.58 -23.49 13.86
C LEU A 221 -12.14 -23.48 13.84
N ALA A 222 -12.74 -22.32 13.58
CA ALA A 222 -14.19 -22.21 13.47
C ALA A 222 -14.75 -23.05 12.30
N GLN A 223 -14.08 -23.09 11.16
CA GLN A 223 -14.42 -23.95 10.02
C GLN A 223 -14.35 -25.43 10.41
N LYS A 224 -13.26 -25.88 11.05
CA LYS A 224 -13.12 -27.27 11.51
C LYS A 224 -14.15 -27.68 12.56
N ILE A 225 -14.61 -26.75 13.41
CA ILE A 225 -15.72 -26.97 14.34
C ILE A 225 -17.01 -27.30 13.57
N ILE A 226 -17.33 -26.55 12.53
CA ILE A 226 -18.55 -26.77 11.72
C ILE A 226 -18.44 -28.04 10.88
N GLU A 227 -17.28 -28.36 10.35
CA GLU A 227 -17.01 -29.59 9.58
C GLU A 227 -16.95 -30.86 10.45
N ASN A 228 -17.01 -30.71 11.77
CA ASN A 228 -16.85 -31.80 12.76
C ASN A 228 -15.49 -32.52 12.71
N GLU A 229 -14.46 -31.87 12.21
CA GLU A 229 -13.07 -32.39 12.16
C GLU A 229 -12.28 -32.10 13.45
N ILE A 230 -12.94 -32.19 14.60
CA ILE A 230 -12.38 -31.83 15.91
C ILE A 230 -12.76 -32.87 17.00
N PRO A 231 -11.98 -32.91 18.11
CA PRO A 231 -12.35 -33.76 19.28
C PRO A 231 -13.74 -33.40 19.83
N GLU A 232 -14.40 -34.41 20.43
CA GLU A 232 -15.74 -34.23 21.03
C GLU A 232 -15.82 -33.08 22.03
N THR A 233 -14.74 -32.81 22.76
CA THR A 233 -14.67 -31.74 23.77
C THR A 233 -14.82 -30.32 23.19
N LEU A 234 -14.65 -30.17 21.88
CA LEU A 234 -14.70 -28.87 21.19
C LEU A 234 -15.88 -28.77 20.20
N ARG A 235 -16.63 -29.86 19.99
CA ARG A 235 -17.64 -29.97 18.92
C ARG A 235 -18.81 -28.97 19.05
N ASP A 236 -19.19 -28.60 20.27
CA ASP A 236 -20.30 -27.68 20.54
C ASP A 236 -19.80 -26.27 20.93
N LYS A 237 -18.52 -25.97 20.71
CA LYS A 237 -17.94 -24.67 21.06
C LYS A 237 -18.21 -23.63 19.98
N ARG A 238 -18.42 -22.38 20.43
CA ARG A 238 -18.52 -21.17 19.59
C ARG A 238 -17.23 -20.38 19.72
N VAL A 239 -16.63 -20.01 18.63
CA VAL A 239 -15.44 -19.14 18.60
C VAL A 239 -15.92 -17.71 18.37
N MET A 240 -15.66 -16.84 19.36
CA MET A 240 -16.12 -15.44 19.35
C MET A 240 -14.90 -14.52 19.32
N THR A 241 -14.81 -13.64 18.34
CA THR A 241 -13.75 -12.61 18.28
C THR A 241 -14.18 -11.37 19.03
N LEU A 242 -13.47 -11.03 20.09
CA LEU A 242 -13.73 -9.81 20.86
C LEU A 242 -12.93 -8.65 20.28
N ASP A 243 -13.66 -7.62 19.82
CA ASP A 243 -13.04 -6.35 19.43
C ASP A 243 -12.94 -5.41 20.64
N MET A 244 -11.71 -5.18 21.08
CA MET A 244 -11.44 -4.30 22.22
C MET A 244 -11.78 -2.84 21.93
N GLY A 245 -11.67 -2.40 20.69
CA GLY A 245 -12.10 -1.06 20.30
C GLY A 245 -13.60 -0.84 20.59
N SER A 246 -14.43 -1.84 20.25
CA SER A 246 -15.87 -1.80 20.49
C SER A 246 -16.24 -1.86 21.98
N VAL A 247 -15.46 -2.57 22.79
CA VAL A 247 -15.69 -2.64 24.26
C VAL A 247 -15.41 -1.30 24.94
N VAL A 248 -14.38 -0.58 24.49
CA VAL A 248 -14.00 0.75 25.00
C VAL A 248 -14.86 1.87 24.41
N ALA A 249 -15.35 1.70 23.17
CA ALA A 249 -16.12 2.73 22.49
C ALA A 249 -17.37 3.17 23.30
N GLY A 250 -17.53 4.48 23.50
CA GLY A 250 -18.65 5.07 24.19
C GLY A 250 -18.60 5.01 25.72
N THR A 251 -17.53 4.46 26.32
CA THR A 251 -17.31 4.54 27.79
C THR A 251 -16.66 5.87 28.13
N LYS A 252 -17.32 6.66 28.99
CA LYS A 252 -16.78 7.93 29.48
C LYS A 252 -15.94 7.78 30.76
N TYR A 253 -16.21 6.70 31.51
CA TYR A 253 -15.56 6.44 32.78
C TYR A 253 -14.99 5.02 32.85
N ARG A 254 -13.90 4.85 33.56
CA ARG A 254 -13.23 3.55 33.78
C ARG A 254 -14.18 2.46 34.29
N GLY A 255 -15.11 2.79 35.19
CA GLY A 255 -16.07 1.83 35.74
C GLY A 255 -17.01 1.25 34.70
N GLU A 256 -17.40 2.00 33.65
CA GLU A 256 -18.32 1.51 32.62
C GLU A 256 -17.68 0.41 31.75
N PHE A 257 -16.39 0.52 31.47
CA PHE A 257 -15.61 -0.50 30.78
C PHE A 257 -15.48 -1.77 31.65
N GLU A 258 -15.09 -1.59 32.92
CA GLU A 258 -14.95 -2.71 33.87
C GLU A 258 -16.28 -3.48 34.02
N ASP A 259 -17.40 -2.77 34.09
CA ASP A 259 -18.75 -3.37 34.21
C ASP A 259 -19.16 -4.10 32.92
N ARG A 260 -18.82 -3.56 31.74
CA ARG A 260 -19.06 -4.27 30.47
C ARG A 260 -18.25 -5.56 30.39
N LEU A 261 -16.95 -5.48 30.72
CA LEU A 261 -16.08 -6.66 30.66
C LEU A 261 -16.53 -7.73 31.67
N LYS A 262 -16.97 -7.32 32.87
CA LYS A 262 -17.53 -8.25 33.86
C LYS A 262 -18.80 -8.93 33.34
N LYS A 263 -19.74 -8.19 32.73
CA LYS A 263 -20.94 -8.75 32.11
C LYS A 263 -20.59 -9.76 31.01
N ILE A 264 -19.64 -9.43 30.12
CA ILE A 264 -19.16 -10.35 29.09
C ILE A 264 -18.60 -11.63 29.74
N MET A 265 -17.78 -11.50 30.78
CA MET A 265 -17.21 -12.64 31.48
C MET A 265 -18.29 -13.52 32.17
N ASP A 266 -19.32 -12.89 32.74
CA ASP A 266 -20.44 -13.62 33.37
C ASP A 266 -21.28 -14.35 32.32
N GLU A 267 -21.51 -13.74 31.13
CA GLU A 267 -22.22 -14.40 30.03
C GLU A 267 -21.40 -15.59 29.48
N ILE A 268 -20.08 -15.46 29.30
CA ILE A 268 -19.19 -16.56 28.87
C ILE A 268 -19.20 -17.70 29.87
N ARG A 269 -19.17 -17.40 31.16
CA ARG A 269 -19.20 -18.39 32.23
C ARG A 269 -20.53 -19.14 32.27
N GLN A 270 -21.66 -18.46 32.10
CA GLN A 270 -22.97 -19.05 32.05
C GLN A 270 -23.19 -19.93 30.82
N ALA A 271 -22.69 -19.49 29.67
CA ALA A 271 -22.77 -20.22 28.41
C ALA A 271 -21.89 -21.49 28.40
N GLY A 272 -20.70 -21.44 28.95
CA GLY A 272 -19.76 -22.57 29.10
C GLY A 272 -19.22 -23.18 27.80
N ASN A 273 -19.76 -22.78 26.64
CA ASN A 273 -19.41 -23.30 25.32
C ASN A 273 -18.69 -22.28 24.44
N ILE A 274 -18.15 -21.21 25.00
CA ILE A 274 -17.50 -20.10 24.25
C ILE A 274 -15.98 -20.21 24.34
N ILE A 275 -15.31 -20.08 23.19
CA ILE A 275 -13.87 -19.85 23.07
C ILE A 275 -13.69 -18.42 22.58
N LEU A 276 -13.04 -17.58 23.39
CA LEU A 276 -12.82 -16.20 23.06
C LEU A 276 -11.54 -16.03 22.26
N PHE A 277 -11.60 -15.51 21.06
CA PHE A 277 -10.42 -15.05 20.32
C PHE A 277 -10.17 -13.57 20.62
N ILE A 278 -8.96 -13.26 21.05
CA ILE A 278 -8.54 -11.90 21.41
C ILE A 278 -7.34 -11.54 20.54
N ASP A 279 -7.58 -10.71 19.55
CA ASP A 279 -6.47 -10.15 18.77
C ASP A 279 -5.79 -9.04 19.58
N GLU A 280 -4.52 -8.83 19.36
CA GLU A 280 -3.71 -7.89 20.14
C GLU A 280 -3.86 -8.08 21.67
N LEU A 281 -3.70 -9.32 22.13
CA LEU A 281 -3.88 -9.68 23.56
C LEU A 281 -3.14 -8.74 24.52
N HIS A 282 -2.03 -8.16 24.09
CA HIS A 282 -1.24 -7.20 24.86
C HIS A 282 -2.01 -5.92 25.22
N THR A 283 -3.01 -5.53 24.42
CA THR A 283 -3.83 -4.34 24.69
C THR A 283 -4.67 -4.49 25.96
N LEU A 284 -5.08 -5.71 26.27
CA LEU A 284 -5.80 -6.03 27.50
C LEU A 284 -4.93 -6.07 28.75
N ILE A 285 -3.63 -6.40 28.57
CA ILE A 285 -2.73 -6.70 29.67
C ILE A 285 -1.80 -5.51 29.96
N GLY A 286 -1.48 -4.71 28.93
CA GLY A 286 -0.45 -3.68 28.98
C GLY A 286 -0.93 -2.23 29.03
N ALA A 287 -2.22 -1.99 28.95
CA ALA A 287 -2.79 -0.64 28.91
C ALA A 287 -2.59 0.19 30.23
N GLY A 288 -1.96 -0.37 31.27
CA GLY A 288 -1.81 0.23 32.58
C GLY A 288 -0.58 1.13 32.83
N GLY A 289 0.23 1.45 31.79
CA GLY A 289 1.47 2.20 31.98
C GLY A 289 1.40 3.73 31.97
N ALA A 290 0.28 4.32 31.54
CA ALA A 290 0.02 5.75 31.63
C ALA A 290 -1.03 6.02 32.74
N GLU A 291 -0.87 7.09 33.49
CA GLU A 291 -1.85 7.52 34.53
C GLU A 291 -3.25 7.63 33.86
N GLY A 292 -4.14 6.66 34.18
CA GLY A 292 -5.50 6.60 33.63
C GLY A 292 -5.79 5.44 32.67
N ALA A 293 -4.81 4.59 32.33
CA ALA A 293 -5.01 3.46 31.43
C ALA A 293 -5.77 2.30 32.10
N ILE A 294 -6.62 1.66 31.32
CA ILE A 294 -7.58 0.64 31.75
C ILE A 294 -6.86 -0.71 31.91
N ASP A 295 -6.82 -1.25 33.12
CA ASP A 295 -6.21 -2.56 33.41
C ASP A 295 -7.28 -3.65 33.42
N ALA A 296 -7.56 -4.23 32.24
CA ALA A 296 -8.48 -5.37 32.11
C ALA A 296 -7.89 -6.67 32.67
N SER A 297 -6.59 -6.72 32.91
CA SER A 297 -5.91 -7.93 33.39
C SER A 297 -6.40 -8.37 34.77
N ASN A 298 -6.78 -7.43 35.64
CA ASN A 298 -7.32 -7.75 36.97
C ASN A 298 -8.69 -8.46 36.94
N ILE A 299 -9.44 -8.30 35.88
CA ILE A 299 -10.72 -8.98 35.65
C ILE A 299 -10.50 -10.35 35.01
N LEU A 300 -9.60 -10.43 34.01
CA LEU A 300 -9.35 -11.68 33.27
C LEU A 300 -8.49 -12.69 34.05
N LYS A 301 -7.47 -12.23 34.80
CA LYS A 301 -6.59 -13.12 35.57
C LYS A 301 -7.31 -14.11 36.49
N PRO A 302 -8.32 -13.72 37.30
CA PRO A 302 -9.06 -14.66 38.10
C PRO A 302 -9.82 -15.71 37.32
N ALA A 303 -10.46 -15.31 36.19
CA ALA A 303 -11.23 -16.21 35.34
C ALA A 303 -10.34 -17.22 34.60
N LEU A 304 -9.21 -16.77 34.07
CA LEU A 304 -8.16 -17.63 33.49
C LEU A 304 -7.55 -18.56 34.55
N ALA A 305 -7.35 -18.07 35.77
CA ALA A 305 -6.78 -18.85 36.85
C ALA A 305 -7.69 -20.01 37.30
N ARG A 306 -9.00 -19.80 37.30
CA ARG A 306 -10.00 -20.81 37.67
C ARG A 306 -10.38 -21.74 36.52
N GLY A 307 -9.92 -21.45 35.26
CA GLY A 307 -10.28 -22.19 34.07
C GLY A 307 -11.73 -21.93 33.60
N GLU A 308 -12.32 -20.83 34.02
CA GLU A 308 -13.69 -20.41 33.68
C GLU A 308 -13.76 -19.76 32.30
N LEU A 309 -12.61 -19.37 31.76
CA LEU A 309 -12.45 -18.78 30.44
C LEU A 309 -11.49 -19.64 29.60
N GLN A 310 -11.91 -20.02 28.41
CA GLN A 310 -11.03 -20.51 27.36
C GLN A 310 -10.83 -19.39 26.33
N CYS A 311 -9.58 -19.05 26.07
CA CYS A 311 -9.26 -18.02 25.09
C CYS A 311 -8.07 -18.41 24.19
N ILE A 312 -8.09 -17.86 22.99
CA ILE A 312 -6.98 -17.86 22.02
C ILE A 312 -6.51 -16.42 21.93
N GLY A 313 -5.26 -16.16 22.29
CA GLY A 313 -4.68 -14.82 22.13
C GLY A 313 -3.85 -14.75 20.86
N ALA A 314 -3.75 -13.56 20.26
CA ALA A 314 -2.80 -13.26 19.20
C ALA A 314 -1.97 -12.04 19.58
N THR A 315 -0.65 -12.06 19.34
CA THR A 315 0.26 -10.96 19.69
C THR A 315 1.59 -11.09 18.92
N THR A 316 2.46 -10.10 19.02
CA THR A 316 3.83 -10.19 18.51
C THR A 316 4.78 -10.78 19.56
N LEU A 317 5.98 -11.20 19.15
CA LEU A 317 6.97 -11.78 20.07
C LEU A 317 7.43 -10.75 21.13
N ASP A 318 7.65 -9.52 20.72
CA ASP A 318 8.12 -8.46 21.61
C ASP A 318 7.07 -8.08 22.68
N GLU A 319 5.81 -8.00 22.27
CA GLU A 319 4.68 -7.74 23.15
C GLU A 319 4.41 -8.92 24.09
N TYR A 320 4.53 -10.16 23.59
CA TYR A 320 4.44 -11.35 24.43
C TYR A 320 5.47 -11.32 25.55
N ARG A 321 6.74 -11.07 25.23
CA ARG A 321 7.84 -10.97 26.21
C ARG A 321 7.63 -9.82 27.18
N LYS A 322 7.14 -8.68 26.71
CA LYS A 322 6.96 -7.47 27.50
C LYS A 322 5.82 -7.57 28.49
N TYR A 323 4.69 -8.18 28.11
CA TYR A 323 3.44 -8.10 28.86
C TYR A 323 2.98 -9.44 29.43
N ILE A 324 3.24 -10.57 28.78
CA ILE A 324 2.73 -11.90 29.18
C ILE A 324 3.79 -12.70 29.93
N GLU A 325 4.99 -12.82 29.39
CA GLU A 325 6.08 -13.60 29.97
C GLU A 325 6.56 -13.04 31.31
N LYS A 326 6.48 -11.72 31.50
CA LYS A 326 6.83 -11.07 32.78
C LYS A 326 5.80 -11.32 33.89
N ASP A 327 4.59 -11.70 33.56
CA ASP A 327 3.53 -11.96 34.52
C ASP A 327 3.41 -13.46 34.79
N ALA A 328 3.94 -13.92 35.89
CA ALA A 328 3.96 -15.33 36.27
C ALA A 328 2.57 -16.00 36.35
N ALA A 329 1.49 -15.23 36.56
CA ALA A 329 0.14 -15.74 36.61
C ALA A 329 -0.39 -16.04 35.20
N LEU A 330 -0.07 -15.20 34.23
CA LEU A 330 -0.43 -15.37 32.82
C LEU A 330 0.45 -16.42 32.13
N GLU A 331 1.75 -16.40 32.34
CA GLU A 331 2.71 -17.36 31.75
C GLU A 331 2.33 -18.81 32.06
N ARG A 332 1.84 -19.08 33.27
CA ARG A 332 1.38 -20.41 33.69
C ARG A 332 0.06 -20.84 33.05
N ARG A 333 -0.68 -19.97 32.38
CA ARG A 333 -2.01 -20.22 31.80
C ARG A 333 -2.00 -20.24 30.28
N PHE A 334 -1.10 -19.47 29.69
CA PHE A 334 -0.94 -19.39 28.26
C PHE A 334 0.14 -20.37 27.75
N GLN A 335 -0.14 -20.94 26.56
CA GLN A 335 0.81 -21.75 25.83
C GLN A 335 1.17 -21.04 24.52
N PRO A 336 2.44 -20.61 24.36
CA PRO A 336 2.86 -19.99 23.12
C PRO A 336 2.86 -20.98 21.94
N ILE A 337 2.40 -20.50 20.79
CA ILE A 337 2.43 -21.17 19.49
C ILE A 337 3.02 -20.15 18.52
N THR A 338 4.19 -20.44 17.96
CA THR A 338 4.83 -19.56 16.98
C THR A 338 4.13 -19.71 15.63
N VAL A 339 3.83 -18.59 15.00
CA VAL A 339 3.24 -18.49 13.68
C VAL A 339 4.22 -17.73 12.79
N ASP A 340 4.97 -18.50 11.99
CA ASP A 340 5.93 -17.95 11.06
C ASP A 340 5.24 -17.47 9.77
N GLN A 341 5.92 -16.60 9.01
CA GLN A 341 5.41 -16.24 7.70
C GLN A 341 5.41 -17.48 6.78
N PRO A 342 4.41 -17.64 5.91
CA PRO A 342 4.37 -18.73 4.96
C PRO A 342 5.52 -18.60 3.94
N SER A 343 5.93 -19.74 3.37
CA SER A 343 6.85 -19.74 2.23
C SER A 343 6.19 -19.04 1.02
N PRO A 344 6.98 -18.56 0.04
CA PRO A 344 6.41 -17.99 -1.18
C PRO A 344 5.45 -18.94 -1.89
N GLU A 345 5.72 -20.24 -1.90
CA GLU A 345 4.87 -21.26 -2.51
C GLU A 345 3.52 -21.39 -1.77
N GLU A 346 3.56 -21.41 -0.42
CA GLU A 346 2.36 -21.43 0.40
C GLU A 346 1.55 -20.14 0.25
N ALA A 347 2.23 -18.99 0.16
CA ALA A 347 1.58 -17.69 -0.06
C ALA A 347 0.85 -17.64 -1.42
N ILE A 348 1.43 -18.22 -2.49
CA ILE A 348 0.76 -18.36 -3.79
C ILE A 348 -0.52 -19.19 -3.66
N GLN A 349 -0.49 -20.31 -2.92
CA GLN A 349 -1.68 -21.13 -2.70
C GLN A 349 -2.77 -20.39 -1.90
N ILE A 350 -2.37 -19.62 -0.90
CA ILE A 350 -3.31 -18.77 -0.14
C ILE A 350 -4.00 -17.77 -1.07
N LEU A 351 -3.24 -17.09 -1.94
CA LEU A 351 -3.80 -16.12 -2.87
C LEU A 351 -4.72 -16.77 -3.91
N TYR A 352 -4.41 -17.98 -4.38
CA TYR A 352 -5.32 -18.73 -5.25
C TYR A 352 -6.65 -19.03 -4.56
N GLY A 353 -6.63 -19.35 -3.28
CA GLY A 353 -7.86 -19.58 -2.50
C GLY A 353 -8.68 -18.31 -2.26
N LEU A 354 -8.04 -17.15 -2.20
CA LEU A 354 -8.69 -15.85 -1.98
C LEU A 354 -9.15 -15.18 -3.28
N ARG A 355 -8.60 -15.59 -4.44
CA ARG A 355 -8.82 -14.96 -5.75
C ARG A 355 -10.27 -14.67 -6.06
N ASP A 356 -11.13 -15.65 -5.97
CA ASP A 356 -12.54 -15.53 -6.38
C ASP A 356 -13.29 -14.45 -5.60
N ARG A 357 -12.92 -14.22 -4.34
CA ARG A 357 -13.51 -13.17 -3.51
C ARG A 357 -13.03 -11.77 -3.92
N TYR A 358 -11.73 -11.61 -4.21
CA TYR A 358 -11.19 -10.35 -4.69
C TYR A 358 -11.69 -10.03 -6.12
N GLU A 359 -11.81 -11.04 -6.99
CA GLU A 359 -12.44 -10.89 -8.31
C GLU A 359 -13.90 -10.43 -8.20
N ALA A 360 -14.67 -11.03 -7.30
CA ALA A 360 -16.06 -10.65 -7.05
C ALA A 360 -16.18 -9.22 -6.48
N HIS A 361 -15.28 -8.84 -5.57
CA HIS A 361 -15.29 -7.51 -4.94
C HIS A 361 -14.94 -6.41 -5.95
N HIS A 362 -13.86 -6.58 -6.71
CA HIS A 362 -13.39 -5.59 -7.68
C HIS A 362 -14.08 -5.70 -9.03
N ARG A 363 -14.74 -6.83 -9.32
CA ARG A 363 -15.34 -7.15 -10.64
C ARG A 363 -14.30 -7.14 -11.75
N VAL A 364 -13.13 -7.67 -11.48
CA VAL A 364 -12.01 -7.84 -12.41
C VAL A 364 -11.51 -9.27 -12.30
N LYS A 365 -10.92 -9.82 -13.35
CA LYS A 365 -10.23 -11.11 -13.28
C LYS A 365 -8.79 -10.92 -12.84
N ILE A 366 -8.25 -11.87 -12.09
CA ILE A 366 -6.86 -11.87 -11.62
C ILE A 366 -6.14 -13.03 -12.29
N THR A 367 -5.13 -12.74 -13.11
CA THR A 367 -4.38 -13.77 -13.83
C THR A 367 -3.50 -14.56 -12.86
N ASP A 368 -3.24 -15.83 -13.19
CA ASP A 368 -2.34 -16.69 -12.38
C ASP A 368 -0.93 -16.09 -12.29
N GLU A 369 -0.48 -15.48 -13.37
CA GLU A 369 0.81 -14.80 -13.43
C GLU A 369 0.87 -13.59 -12.50
N ALA A 370 -0.22 -12.82 -12.39
CA ALA A 370 -0.31 -11.68 -11.45
C ALA A 370 -0.19 -12.14 -9.99
N ILE A 371 -0.82 -13.26 -9.63
CA ILE A 371 -0.71 -13.85 -8.28
C ILE A 371 0.73 -14.23 -7.97
N VAL A 372 1.38 -14.95 -8.89
CA VAL A 372 2.77 -15.37 -8.73
C VAL A 372 3.69 -14.15 -8.61
N GLN A 373 3.47 -13.13 -9.43
CA GLN A 373 4.25 -11.90 -9.40
C GLN A 373 3.98 -11.08 -8.13
N ALA A 374 2.76 -11.02 -7.63
CA ALA A 374 2.43 -10.33 -6.37
C ALA A 374 3.24 -10.89 -5.20
N VAL A 375 3.36 -12.23 -5.11
CA VAL A 375 4.18 -12.88 -4.08
C VAL A 375 5.66 -12.61 -4.30
N LYS A 376 6.19 -12.86 -5.51
CA LYS A 376 7.62 -12.69 -5.81
C LYS A 376 8.09 -11.26 -5.64
N LEU A 377 7.32 -10.29 -6.16
CA LEU A 377 7.68 -8.88 -6.08
C LEU A 377 7.54 -8.35 -4.66
N SER A 378 6.49 -8.73 -3.93
CA SER A 378 6.35 -8.34 -2.52
C SER A 378 7.45 -8.91 -1.64
N ASP A 379 7.83 -10.16 -1.84
CA ASP A 379 8.90 -10.78 -1.06
C ASP A 379 10.26 -10.12 -1.33
N ARG A 380 10.51 -9.77 -2.59
CA ARG A 380 11.77 -9.15 -3.03
C ARG A 380 11.86 -7.66 -2.70
N TYR A 381 10.76 -6.90 -2.86
CA TYR A 381 10.79 -5.44 -2.85
C TYR A 381 10.14 -4.79 -1.62
N ILE A 382 9.38 -5.55 -0.81
CA ILE A 382 8.71 -5.05 0.39
C ILE A 382 9.20 -5.82 1.62
N PRO A 383 10.38 -5.46 2.17
CA PRO A 383 10.96 -6.16 3.32
C PRO A 383 10.31 -5.81 4.66
N ASP A 384 9.60 -4.67 4.75
CA ASP A 384 9.02 -4.16 6.01
C ASP A 384 7.69 -4.83 6.39
N ARG A 385 7.14 -5.67 5.53
CA ARG A 385 5.89 -6.40 5.73
C ARG A 385 6.08 -7.89 5.47
N PHE A 386 5.16 -8.70 5.98
CA PHE A 386 5.25 -10.16 5.93
C PHE A 386 4.22 -10.77 4.97
N LEU A 387 4.57 -11.93 4.39
CA LEU A 387 3.61 -12.72 3.63
C LEU A 387 2.61 -13.38 4.60
N PRO A 388 1.33 -13.60 4.17
CA PRO A 388 0.78 -13.31 2.84
C PRO A 388 0.24 -11.88 2.68
N ASP A 389 0.11 -11.10 3.76
CA ASP A 389 -0.58 -9.81 3.82
C ASP A 389 -0.09 -8.81 2.77
N LYS A 390 1.24 -8.62 2.65
CA LYS A 390 1.84 -7.73 1.64
C LYS A 390 1.49 -8.11 0.20
N ALA A 391 1.30 -9.39 -0.10
CA ALA A 391 0.93 -9.84 -1.44
C ALA A 391 -0.58 -9.72 -1.69
N ILE A 392 -1.40 -9.91 -0.65
CA ILE A 392 -2.84 -9.66 -0.67
C ILE A 392 -3.11 -8.18 -0.93
N ASP A 393 -2.46 -7.29 -0.20
CA ASP A 393 -2.59 -5.83 -0.38
C ASP A 393 -2.23 -5.40 -1.81
N LEU A 394 -1.20 -5.99 -2.43
CA LEU A 394 -0.85 -5.70 -3.82
C LEU A 394 -1.95 -6.09 -4.79
N ILE A 395 -2.58 -7.25 -4.60
CA ILE A 395 -3.68 -7.71 -5.45
C ILE A 395 -4.91 -6.81 -5.25
N ASP A 396 -5.21 -6.45 -4.02
CA ASP A 396 -6.35 -5.58 -3.68
C ASP A 396 -6.19 -4.20 -4.31
N GLU A 397 -5.02 -3.58 -4.18
CA GLU A 397 -4.74 -2.28 -4.78
C GLU A 397 -4.69 -2.34 -6.32
N ALA A 398 -4.08 -3.37 -6.90
CA ALA A 398 -4.06 -3.55 -8.35
C ALA A 398 -5.47 -3.74 -8.91
N GLY A 399 -6.31 -4.56 -8.26
CA GLY A 399 -7.71 -4.74 -8.62
C GLY A 399 -8.50 -3.44 -8.56
N SER A 400 -8.31 -2.65 -7.51
CA SER A 400 -8.91 -1.33 -7.35
C SER A 400 -8.46 -0.36 -8.47
N LYS A 401 -7.16 -0.35 -8.80
CA LYS A 401 -6.58 0.50 -9.83
C LYS A 401 -7.12 0.16 -11.23
N VAL A 402 -7.13 -1.13 -11.59
CA VAL A 402 -7.69 -1.60 -12.87
C VAL A 402 -9.16 -1.24 -12.99
N ARG A 403 -9.94 -1.42 -11.93
CA ARG A 403 -11.34 -0.99 -11.88
C ARG A 403 -11.51 0.51 -12.07
N LEU A 404 -10.70 1.34 -11.41
CA LEU A 404 -10.72 2.80 -11.58
C LEU A 404 -10.40 3.20 -13.03
N HIS A 405 -9.40 2.56 -13.66
CA HIS A 405 -9.08 2.80 -15.06
C HIS A 405 -10.25 2.48 -16.00
N SER A 406 -11.01 1.42 -15.71
CA SER A 406 -12.19 1.06 -16.52
C SER A 406 -13.34 2.09 -16.42
N TYR A 407 -13.41 2.85 -15.33
CA TYR A 407 -14.39 3.94 -15.12
C TYR A 407 -13.89 5.31 -15.57
N THR A 408 -12.60 5.48 -15.81
CA THR A 408 -12.04 6.78 -16.22
C THR A 408 -12.46 7.11 -17.65
N VAL A 409 -13.12 8.25 -17.81
CA VAL A 409 -13.56 8.76 -19.11
C VAL A 409 -12.33 8.98 -20.01
N PRO A 410 -12.26 8.41 -21.21
CA PRO A 410 -11.13 8.62 -22.11
C PRO A 410 -10.86 10.11 -22.38
N PRO A 411 -9.59 10.53 -22.47
CA PRO A 411 -9.24 11.93 -22.73
C PRO A 411 -9.93 12.54 -23.94
N ASN A 412 -10.16 11.74 -24.97
CA ASN A 412 -10.84 12.14 -26.20
C ASN A 412 -12.30 12.54 -25.95
N LEU A 413 -13.03 11.83 -25.08
CA LEU A 413 -14.41 12.19 -24.71
C LEU A 413 -14.44 13.54 -23.97
N LYS A 414 -13.52 13.75 -23.05
CA LYS A 414 -13.41 15.02 -22.30
C LYS A 414 -13.04 16.19 -23.23
N GLN A 415 -12.17 15.95 -24.21
CA GLN A 415 -11.83 16.95 -25.21
C GLN A 415 -13.04 17.31 -26.11
N LEU A 416 -13.82 16.32 -26.54
CA LEU A 416 -15.04 16.55 -27.31
C LEU A 416 -16.11 17.29 -26.49
N GLU A 417 -16.28 16.95 -25.20
CA GLU A 417 -17.18 17.68 -24.29
C GLU A 417 -16.77 19.15 -24.10
N ASN A 418 -15.47 19.41 -23.88
CA ASN A 418 -14.96 20.79 -23.76
C ASN A 418 -15.16 21.55 -25.07
N ARG A 419 -14.82 20.94 -26.22
CA ARG A 419 -15.00 21.58 -27.52
C ARG A 419 -16.45 21.89 -27.86
N LEU A 420 -17.38 21.03 -27.45
CA LEU A 420 -18.81 21.24 -27.59
C LEU A 420 -19.29 22.40 -26.72
N GLU A 421 -18.76 22.55 -25.51
CA GLU A 421 -19.07 23.68 -24.63
C GLU A 421 -18.56 25.01 -25.19
N ASP A 422 -17.33 25.01 -25.77
CA ASP A 422 -16.75 26.20 -26.39
C ASP A 422 -17.56 26.66 -27.62
N ILE A 423 -17.93 25.73 -28.49
CA ILE A 423 -18.79 26.04 -29.67
C ILE A 423 -20.16 26.55 -29.24
N ARG A 424 -20.73 26.03 -28.16
CA ARG A 424 -21.99 26.59 -27.62
C ARG A 424 -21.84 28.02 -27.17
N LYS A 425 -20.76 28.35 -26.45
CA LYS A 425 -20.47 29.72 -26.03
C LYS A 425 -20.27 30.64 -27.22
N GLU A 426 -19.53 30.22 -28.24
CA GLU A 426 -19.34 30.99 -29.49
C GLU A 426 -20.65 31.16 -30.26
N LYS A 427 -21.49 30.13 -30.36
CA LYS A 427 -22.80 30.23 -30.97
C LYS A 427 -23.71 31.22 -30.25
N ASP A 428 -23.79 31.18 -28.94
CA ASP A 428 -24.60 32.10 -28.15
C ASP A 428 -24.09 33.54 -28.27
N ALA A 429 -22.78 33.77 -28.35
CA ALA A 429 -22.18 35.06 -28.63
C ALA A 429 -22.53 35.56 -30.05
N ALA A 430 -22.47 34.73 -31.06
CA ALA A 430 -22.84 35.03 -32.44
C ALA A 430 -24.35 35.40 -32.57
N VAL A 431 -25.21 34.71 -31.82
CA VAL A 431 -26.65 35.01 -31.76
C VAL A 431 -26.87 36.39 -31.09
N GLN A 432 -26.16 36.70 -30.01
CA GLN A 432 -26.25 38.01 -29.33
C GLN A 432 -25.74 39.17 -30.23
N SER A 433 -24.71 38.89 -31.05
CA SER A 433 -24.14 39.83 -32.01
C SER A 433 -24.93 39.93 -33.31
N GLN A 434 -26.06 39.24 -33.47
CA GLN A 434 -26.91 39.16 -34.66
C GLN A 434 -26.19 38.63 -35.94
N GLU A 435 -25.07 37.85 -35.77
CA GLU A 435 -24.32 37.22 -36.85
C GLU A 435 -24.96 35.86 -37.21
N PHE A 436 -26.16 35.89 -37.86
CA PHE A 436 -26.98 34.69 -38.07
C PHE A 436 -26.32 33.63 -38.98
N GLU A 437 -25.53 34.05 -39.98
CA GLU A 437 -24.81 33.08 -40.86
C GLU A 437 -23.75 32.31 -40.06
N LYS A 438 -23.01 32.98 -39.21
CA LYS A 438 -22.01 32.37 -38.33
C LYS A 438 -22.66 31.46 -37.29
N ALA A 439 -23.78 31.88 -36.71
CA ALA A 439 -24.54 31.08 -35.76
C ALA A 439 -25.13 29.81 -36.43
N ALA A 440 -25.53 29.84 -37.69
CA ALA A 440 -25.97 28.69 -38.44
C ALA A 440 -24.81 27.70 -38.72
N ALA A 441 -23.63 28.16 -39.14
CA ALA A 441 -22.45 27.33 -39.33
C ALA A 441 -21.96 26.68 -38.00
N LEU A 442 -22.01 27.42 -36.89
CA LEU A 442 -21.67 26.91 -35.56
C LEU A 442 -22.68 25.86 -35.07
N ARG A 443 -23.96 26.00 -35.42
CA ARG A 443 -25.00 25.00 -35.11
C ARG A 443 -24.73 23.69 -35.83
N ASP A 444 -24.37 23.71 -37.14
CA ASP A 444 -24.02 22.52 -37.88
C ASP A 444 -22.79 21.83 -37.34
N THR A 445 -21.82 22.60 -36.87
CA THR A 445 -20.61 22.11 -36.21
C THR A 445 -20.93 21.50 -34.84
N GLU A 446 -21.79 22.14 -34.04
CA GLU A 446 -22.30 21.61 -32.78
C GLU A 446 -22.96 20.26 -32.95
N GLN A 447 -23.81 20.13 -34.00
CA GLN A 447 -24.51 18.88 -34.28
C GLN A 447 -23.54 17.74 -34.65
N LYS A 448 -22.53 18.01 -35.48
CA LYS A 448 -21.52 17.02 -35.85
C LYS A 448 -20.71 16.53 -34.66
N ILE A 449 -20.26 17.45 -33.78
CA ILE A 449 -19.49 17.09 -32.59
C ILE A 449 -20.36 16.34 -31.58
N ARG A 450 -21.65 16.67 -31.49
CA ARG A 450 -22.59 15.93 -30.65
C ARG A 450 -22.82 14.50 -31.12
N GLU A 451 -22.97 14.29 -32.44
CA GLU A 451 -23.06 12.97 -33.02
C GLU A 451 -21.77 12.15 -32.81
N GLU A 452 -20.60 12.75 -32.99
CA GLU A 452 -19.30 12.15 -32.70
C GLU A 452 -19.13 11.77 -31.22
N LEU A 453 -19.58 12.65 -30.33
CA LEU A 453 -19.58 12.42 -28.90
C LEU A 453 -20.49 11.26 -28.51
N ASP A 454 -21.71 11.19 -29.09
CA ASP A 454 -22.67 10.12 -28.82
C ASP A 454 -22.16 8.77 -29.36
N ILE A 455 -21.53 8.74 -30.53
CA ILE A 455 -20.90 7.55 -31.09
C ILE A 455 -19.75 7.08 -30.19
N THR A 456 -18.86 7.99 -29.82
CA THR A 456 -17.69 7.66 -29.00
C THR A 456 -18.12 7.20 -27.58
N LYS A 457 -19.15 7.82 -27.02
CA LYS A 457 -19.74 7.47 -25.73
C LYS A 457 -20.41 6.09 -25.74
N ASN A 458 -21.10 5.75 -26.84
CA ASN A 458 -21.71 4.44 -27.01
C ASN A 458 -20.64 3.35 -27.24
N GLN A 459 -19.61 3.62 -28.03
CA GLN A 459 -18.46 2.72 -28.21
C GLN A 459 -17.71 2.49 -26.89
N TRP A 460 -17.55 3.52 -26.06
CA TRP A 460 -16.95 3.40 -24.73
C TRP A 460 -17.82 2.57 -23.77
N LYS A 461 -19.15 2.81 -23.77
CA LYS A 461 -20.09 2.00 -22.99
C LYS A 461 -20.14 0.54 -23.42
N GLU A 462 -20.09 0.26 -24.74
CA GLU A 462 -20.02 -1.11 -25.27
C GLU A 462 -18.70 -1.79 -24.92
N LYS A 463 -17.59 -1.04 -24.92
CA LYS A 463 -16.29 -1.54 -24.44
C LYS A 463 -16.31 -1.79 -22.94
N GLN A 464 -16.92 -0.94 -22.10
CA GLN A 464 -17.11 -1.17 -20.67
C GLN A 464 -17.93 -2.44 -20.36
N GLY A 465 -18.92 -2.76 -21.18
CA GLY A 465 -19.76 -3.96 -21.00
C GLY A 465 -19.11 -5.28 -21.47
N ARG A 466 -18.02 -5.20 -22.26
CA ARG A 466 -17.34 -6.37 -22.86
C ARG A 466 -15.90 -6.58 -22.40
N THR A 467 -15.29 -5.62 -21.71
CA THR A 467 -13.91 -5.77 -21.25
C THR A 467 -13.95 -6.52 -19.93
N ASP A 468 -13.69 -7.82 -19.96
CA ASP A 468 -13.16 -8.54 -18.80
C ASP A 468 -11.87 -7.80 -18.42
N SER A 469 -11.96 -6.85 -17.48
CA SER A 469 -10.79 -6.16 -16.96
C SER A 469 -9.97 -7.18 -16.19
N GLU A 470 -8.74 -7.41 -16.63
CA GLU A 470 -7.83 -8.38 -16.01
C GLU A 470 -6.71 -7.64 -15.30
N VAL A 471 -6.37 -8.12 -14.09
CA VAL A 471 -5.16 -7.69 -13.38
C VAL A 471 -4.00 -8.48 -13.93
N THR A 472 -3.04 -7.76 -14.50
CA THR A 472 -1.85 -8.32 -15.15
C THR A 472 -0.60 -8.23 -14.25
N PRO A 473 0.49 -8.95 -14.56
CA PRO A 473 1.76 -8.78 -13.86
C PRO A 473 2.29 -7.34 -13.88
N GLU A 474 2.02 -6.59 -14.96
CA GLU A 474 2.41 -5.18 -15.11
C GLU A 474 1.68 -4.28 -14.12
N ASP A 475 0.39 -4.54 -13.85
CA ASP A 475 -0.37 -3.78 -12.87
C ASP A 475 0.20 -3.97 -11.46
N ILE A 476 0.54 -5.22 -11.10
CA ILE A 476 1.22 -5.53 -9.85
C ILE A 476 2.58 -4.81 -9.77
N ALA A 477 3.38 -4.85 -10.84
CA ALA A 477 4.67 -4.17 -10.88
C ALA A 477 4.54 -2.65 -10.73
N GLN A 478 3.48 -2.04 -11.29
CA GLN A 478 3.19 -0.62 -11.13
C GLN A 478 2.79 -0.27 -9.70
N VAL A 479 2.02 -1.12 -9.01
CA VAL A 479 1.68 -0.90 -7.59
C VAL A 479 2.94 -1.00 -6.73
N VAL A 480 3.78 -2.03 -6.94
CA VAL A 480 5.06 -2.15 -6.23
C VAL A 480 5.95 -0.94 -6.48
N ALA A 481 6.00 -0.44 -7.72
CA ALA A 481 6.75 0.76 -8.07
C ALA A 481 6.21 2.01 -7.33
N SER A 482 4.90 2.15 -7.18
CA SER A 482 4.30 3.28 -6.43
C SER A 482 4.62 3.23 -4.94
N TRP A 483 4.69 2.05 -4.33
CA TRP A 483 4.99 1.88 -2.91
C TRP A 483 6.47 2.06 -2.59
N THR A 484 7.33 1.52 -3.45
CA THR A 484 8.78 1.44 -3.21
C THR A 484 9.57 2.57 -3.86
N GLY A 485 8.97 3.27 -4.83
CA GLY A 485 9.67 4.23 -5.69
C GLY A 485 10.59 3.58 -6.73
N ILE A 486 10.57 2.24 -6.86
CA ILE A 486 11.44 1.49 -7.78
C ILE A 486 10.67 1.23 -9.08
N PRO A 487 11.18 1.58 -10.26
CA PRO A 487 10.48 1.36 -11.54
C PRO A 487 10.50 -0.13 -11.94
N VAL A 488 9.79 -0.98 -11.18
CA VAL A 488 9.79 -2.44 -11.32
C VAL A 488 9.29 -2.90 -12.70
N SER A 489 8.34 -2.18 -13.31
CA SER A 489 7.78 -2.49 -14.63
C SER A 489 8.81 -2.35 -15.76
N LYS A 490 9.78 -1.44 -15.63
CA LYS A 490 10.87 -1.26 -16.60
C LYS A 490 12.05 -2.23 -16.39
N LEU A 491 12.12 -2.86 -15.20
CA LEU A 491 13.26 -3.68 -14.82
C LEU A 491 13.22 -5.13 -15.35
N ALA A 492 12.06 -5.64 -15.76
CA ALA A 492 11.92 -7.07 -16.05
C ALA A 492 12.42 -7.47 -17.47
N GLU A 493 12.17 -6.68 -18.51
CA GLU A 493 12.61 -7.00 -19.89
C GLU A 493 13.89 -6.21 -20.26
N GLU A 494 14.00 -4.95 -19.88
CA GLU A 494 15.17 -4.12 -20.15
C GLU A 494 16.37 -4.44 -19.25
N GLU A 495 16.18 -5.11 -18.09
CA GLU A 495 17.27 -5.35 -17.13
C GLU A 495 18.39 -6.20 -17.75
N THR A 496 18.05 -7.23 -18.51
CA THR A 496 19.05 -8.08 -19.17
C THR A 496 19.84 -7.34 -20.23
N GLU A 497 19.18 -6.55 -21.08
CA GLU A 497 19.85 -5.71 -22.08
C GLU A 497 20.71 -4.61 -21.45
N ARG A 498 20.19 -3.95 -20.42
CA ARG A 498 20.92 -2.91 -19.66
C ARG A 498 22.14 -3.49 -18.96
N LEU A 499 22.03 -4.69 -18.37
CA LEU A 499 23.15 -5.38 -17.75
C LEU A 499 24.23 -5.77 -18.77
N LEU A 500 23.83 -6.15 -19.99
CA LEU A 500 24.78 -6.44 -21.07
C LEU A 500 25.47 -5.17 -21.57
N LYS A 501 24.74 -4.05 -21.68
CA LYS A 501 25.24 -2.73 -22.11
C LYS A 501 25.78 -1.86 -20.96
N MET A 502 25.88 -2.42 -19.73
CA MET A 502 26.25 -1.66 -18.53
C MET A 502 27.60 -0.95 -18.67
N GLU A 503 28.56 -1.56 -19.36
CA GLU A 503 29.88 -0.95 -19.58
C GLU A 503 29.74 0.33 -20.41
N ASP A 504 28.95 0.30 -21.49
CA ASP A 504 28.72 1.46 -22.35
C ASP A 504 27.99 2.58 -21.57
N ILE A 505 26.92 2.22 -20.84
CA ILE A 505 26.14 3.16 -20.01
C ILE A 505 27.03 3.84 -18.95
N LEU A 506 27.95 3.10 -18.34
CA LEU A 506 28.88 3.67 -17.38
C LEU A 506 29.94 4.54 -18.04
N HIS A 507 30.40 4.20 -19.24
CA HIS A 507 31.38 5.00 -20.01
C HIS A 507 30.81 6.32 -20.52
N ASP A 508 29.46 6.44 -20.68
CA ASP A 508 28.82 7.73 -20.98
C ASP A 508 29.09 8.79 -19.90
N ARG A 509 29.36 8.37 -18.65
CA ARG A 509 29.64 9.27 -17.51
C ARG A 509 31.05 9.16 -16.96
N ILE A 510 31.70 8.03 -17.12
CA ILE A 510 33.03 7.74 -16.53
C ILE A 510 34.07 7.63 -17.63
N ILE A 511 34.99 8.57 -17.63
CA ILE A 511 36.06 8.64 -18.60
C ILE A 511 37.32 7.96 -18.06
N GLY A 512 37.94 7.11 -18.88
CA GLY A 512 39.26 6.59 -18.67
C GLY A 512 39.48 5.64 -17.50
N GLN A 513 38.51 4.96 -17.01
CA GLN A 513 38.61 3.97 -15.92
C GLN A 513 38.08 2.58 -16.35
N ASP A 514 38.53 2.13 -17.55
CA ASP A 514 37.95 0.91 -18.20
C ASP A 514 38.06 -0.34 -17.34
N ASP A 515 39.20 -0.56 -16.66
CA ASP A 515 39.34 -1.72 -15.76
C ASP A 515 38.37 -1.70 -14.58
N ALA A 516 38.11 -0.49 -14.03
CA ALA A 516 37.17 -0.33 -12.93
C ALA A 516 35.72 -0.61 -13.39
N VAL A 517 35.34 -0.04 -14.54
CA VAL A 517 34.00 -0.21 -15.13
C VAL A 517 33.76 -1.69 -15.48
N LYS A 518 34.72 -2.35 -16.15
CA LYS A 518 34.65 -3.78 -16.52
C LYS A 518 34.56 -4.70 -15.29
N SER A 519 35.33 -4.43 -14.25
CA SER A 519 35.34 -5.22 -13.02
C SER A 519 34.03 -5.14 -12.28
N VAL A 520 33.49 -3.92 -12.08
CA VAL A 520 32.19 -3.70 -11.43
C VAL A 520 31.06 -4.33 -12.24
N SER A 521 30.99 -4.08 -13.55
CA SER A 521 29.95 -4.62 -14.42
C SER A 521 29.91 -6.15 -14.42
N ARG A 522 31.10 -6.80 -14.43
CA ARG A 522 31.23 -8.24 -14.34
C ARG A 522 30.72 -8.79 -13.00
N ALA A 523 31.04 -8.15 -11.89
CA ALA A 523 30.61 -8.57 -10.57
C ALA A 523 29.09 -8.43 -10.41
N ILE A 524 28.51 -7.34 -10.91
CA ILE A 524 27.06 -7.10 -10.89
C ILE A 524 26.33 -8.13 -11.78
N ARG A 525 26.81 -8.35 -13.01
CA ARG A 525 26.23 -9.38 -13.90
C ARG A 525 26.23 -10.76 -13.23
N ARG A 526 27.34 -11.15 -12.56
CA ARG A 526 27.43 -12.42 -11.81
C ARG A 526 26.41 -12.52 -10.67
N ALA A 527 26.21 -11.43 -9.92
CA ALA A 527 25.23 -11.39 -8.84
C ALA A 527 23.78 -11.49 -9.36
N ARG A 528 23.44 -10.77 -10.45
CA ARG A 528 22.11 -10.79 -11.05
C ARG A 528 21.78 -12.08 -11.79
N ALA A 529 22.80 -12.77 -12.31
CA ALA A 529 22.63 -14.10 -12.90
C ALA A 529 22.37 -15.21 -11.85
N GLY A 530 22.25 -14.87 -10.55
CA GLY A 530 21.98 -15.84 -9.48
C GLY A 530 23.19 -16.71 -9.10
N LEU A 531 24.40 -16.38 -9.55
CA LEU A 531 25.62 -17.14 -9.28
C LEU A 531 26.33 -16.74 -7.97
N LYS A 532 25.75 -15.78 -7.25
CA LYS A 532 26.23 -15.29 -5.95
C LYS A 532 25.35 -15.80 -4.82
N ASP A 533 25.91 -15.91 -3.61
CA ASP A 533 25.16 -16.25 -2.40
C ASP A 533 24.01 -15.23 -2.18
N PRO A 534 22.75 -15.67 -2.15
CA PRO A 534 21.58 -14.81 -2.01
C PRO A 534 21.52 -14.06 -0.68
N LYS A 535 22.31 -14.49 0.32
CA LYS A 535 22.39 -13.80 1.61
C LYS A 535 23.21 -12.52 1.57
N ARG A 536 24.13 -12.37 0.61
CA ARG A 536 25.07 -11.23 0.53
C ARG A 536 24.48 -10.05 -0.24
N PRO A 537 24.99 -8.82 -0.03
CA PRO A 537 24.65 -7.64 -0.86
C PRO A 537 24.90 -7.91 -2.36
N ILE A 538 24.26 -7.15 -3.27
CA ILE A 538 24.42 -7.28 -4.73
C ILE A 538 25.89 -7.25 -5.09
N GLY A 539 26.66 -6.31 -4.50
CA GLY A 539 28.09 -6.18 -4.68
C GLY A 539 28.73 -5.43 -3.53
N SER A 540 30.00 -5.75 -3.28
CA SER A 540 30.83 -5.08 -2.27
C SER A 540 32.19 -4.75 -2.88
N PHE A 541 32.50 -3.47 -2.97
CA PHE A 541 33.70 -2.96 -3.66
C PHE A 541 34.50 -2.02 -2.78
N ILE A 542 35.80 -2.08 -2.90
CA ILE A 542 36.69 -1.06 -2.37
C ILE A 542 37.39 -0.33 -3.53
N PHE A 543 37.17 0.99 -3.65
CA PHE A 543 37.75 1.85 -4.68
C PHE A 543 38.99 2.54 -4.13
N LEU A 544 40.14 2.25 -4.70
CA LEU A 544 41.45 2.72 -4.27
C LEU A 544 42.01 3.72 -5.29
N GLY A 545 42.60 4.80 -4.84
CA GLY A 545 43.24 5.76 -5.73
C GLY A 545 43.23 7.19 -5.21
N PRO A 546 43.90 8.12 -5.90
CA PRO A 546 43.98 9.52 -5.51
C PRO A 546 42.60 10.21 -5.54
N THR A 547 42.53 11.39 -4.96
CA THR A 547 41.31 12.23 -4.99
C THR A 547 41.06 12.74 -6.42
N GLY A 548 39.77 12.85 -6.81
CA GLY A 548 39.39 13.47 -8.09
C GLY A 548 39.54 12.58 -9.33
N VAL A 549 39.66 11.26 -9.20
CA VAL A 549 39.77 10.30 -10.32
C VAL A 549 38.45 9.64 -10.71
N GLY A 550 37.30 10.04 -10.09
CA GLY A 550 35.99 9.55 -10.46
C GLY A 550 35.39 8.48 -9.54
N LYS A 551 35.97 8.14 -8.37
CA LYS A 551 35.48 7.10 -7.44
C LYS A 551 34.02 7.34 -7.02
N THR A 552 33.69 8.55 -6.58
CA THR A 552 32.33 8.93 -6.15
C THR A 552 31.38 9.03 -7.34
N GLU A 553 31.86 9.45 -8.51
CA GLU A 553 31.05 9.56 -9.72
C GLU A 553 30.64 8.18 -10.24
N LEU A 554 31.56 7.20 -10.21
CA LEU A 554 31.20 5.82 -10.55
C LEU A 554 30.13 5.25 -9.62
N ALA A 555 30.12 5.62 -8.33
CA ALA A 555 29.06 5.20 -7.40
C ALA A 555 27.69 5.79 -7.78
N ARG A 556 27.65 7.05 -8.26
CA ARG A 556 26.41 7.68 -8.76
C ARG A 556 25.97 7.09 -10.10
N ALA A 557 26.88 6.91 -11.03
CA ALA A 557 26.60 6.28 -12.31
C ALA A 557 26.03 4.85 -12.11
N LEU A 558 26.56 4.11 -11.14
CA LEU A 558 26.03 2.79 -10.76
C LEU A 558 24.64 2.86 -10.15
N ALA A 559 24.34 3.87 -9.33
CA ALA A 559 22.99 4.06 -8.78
C ALA A 559 21.96 4.31 -9.89
N GLU A 560 22.32 5.17 -10.86
CA GLU A 560 21.48 5.43 -12.02
C GLU A 560 21.32 4.20 -12.92
N ALA A 561 22.41 3.50 -13.22
CA ALA A 561 22.39 2.32 -14.08
C ALA A 561 21.60 1.16 -13.46
N MET A 562 21.70 0.97 -12.13
CA MET A 562 21.10 -0.16 -11.41
C MET A 562 19.69 0.12 -10.89
N PHE A 563 19.43 1.35 -10.44
CA PHE A 563 18.18 1.69 -9.72
C PHE A 563 17.38 2.80 -10.43
N GLY A 564 17.90 3.36 -11.54
CA GLY A 564 17.21 4.37 -12.34
C GLY A 564 17.17 5.78 -11.73
N ASP A 565 17.85 6.00 -10.60
CA ASP A 565 17.94 7.28 -9.91
C ASP A 565 19.38 7.51 -9.41
N GLU A 566 20.01 8.58 -9.85
CA GLU A 566 21.35 8.96 -9.39
C GLU A 566 21.38 9.33 -7.88
N ASN A 567 20.21 9.69 -7.31
CA ASN A 567 20.06 10.01 -5.89
C ASN A 567 19.79 8.76 -5.02
N ALA A 568 19.76 7.58 -5.62
CA ALA A 568 19.70 6.32 -4.87
C ALA A 568 21.08 5.98 -4.25
N VAL A 569 21.78 6.98 -3.73
CA VAL A 569 23.08 6.87 -3.04
C VAL A 569 22.92 7.30 -1.59
N ILE A 570 23.27 6.40 -0.67
CA ILE A 570 23.39 6.69 0.77
C ILE A 570 24.87 6.94 1.05
N ARG A 571 25.27 8.20 1.10
CA ARG A 571 26.65 8.59 1.40
C ARG A 571 26.85 8.76 2.90
N ILE A 572 27.91 8.14 3.42
CA ILE A 572 28.38 8.25 4.80
C ILE A 572 29.88 8.50 4.76
N ASP A 573 30.32 9.63 5.36
CA ASP A 573 31.72 9.99 5.49
C ASP A 573 32.31 9.34 6.74
N MET A 574 33.28 8.46 6.57
CA MET A 574 33.89 7.73 7.67
C MET A 574 34.78 8.59 8.56
N SER A 575 35.14 9.79 8.14
CA SER A 575 35.85 10.76 8.98
C SER A 575 35.04 11.22 10.20
N GLU A 576 33.69 11.12 10.13
CA GLU A 576 32.79 11.38 11.25
C GLU A 576 32.75 10.23 12.28
N TYR A 577 33.34 9.06 11.94
CA TYR A 577 33.27 7.82 12.73
C TYR A 577 34.65 7.33 13.19
N MET A 578 35.54 8.26 13.48
CA MET A 578 36.90 7.97 13.97
C MET A 578 36.94 7.53 15.43
N GLU A 579 35.93 7.95 16.21
CA GLU A 579 35.83 7.64 17.63
C GLU A 579 34.91 6.47 17.91
N LYS A 580 35.19 5.71 18.98
CA LYS A 580 34.40 4.56 19.40
C LYS A 580 32.93 4.93 19.65
N HIS A 581 32.68 6.08 20.24
CA HIS A 581 31.29 6.50 20.55
C HIS A 581 30.49 6.89 19.32
N SER A 582 31.12 7.28 18.24
CA SER A 582 30.42 7.64 17.01
C SER A 582 29.93 6.41 16.23
N THR A 583 30.47 5.21 16.48
CA THR A 583 30.01 3.96 15.81
C THR A 583 28.57 3.62 16.17
N SER A 584 28.12 3.93 17.40
CA SER A 584 26.71 3.74 17.80
C SER A 584 25.74 4.60 16.98
N ARG A 585 26.17 5.70 16.37
CA ARG A 585 25.33 6.51 15.49
C ARG A 585 24.99 5.81 14.17
N LEU A 586 25.80 4.83 13.73
CA LEU A 586 25.51 4.04 12.52
C LEU A 586 24.32 3.08 12.73
N VAL A 587 24.28 2.42 13.90
CA VAL A 587 23.31 1.35 14.22
C VAL A 587 22.20 1.85 15.13
N GLY A 588 22.44 2.94 15.87
CA GLY A 588 21.57 3.52 16.89
C GLY A 588 22.16 3.41 18.30
N ALA A 589 21.80 4.32 19.17
CA ALA A 589 22.26 4.33 20.57
C ALA A 589 21.54 3.21 21.38
N PRO A 590 22.23 2.57 22.34
CA PRO A 590 21.59 1.61 23.24
C PRO A 590 20.48 2.25 24.09
N PRO A 591 19.53 1.48 24.62
CA PRO A 591 18.51 1.98 25.52
C PRO A 591 19.10 2.76 26.70
N GLY A 592 18.56 3.96 26.96
CA GLY A 592 19.00 4.82 28.05
C GLY A 592 20.09 5.84 27.69
N TYR A 593 20.62 5.84 26.48
CA TYR A 593 21.56 6.85 25.99
C TYR A 593 20.85 7.91 25.14
N VAL A 594 21.43 9.12 25.12
CA VAL A 594 20.94 10.24 24.29
C VAL A 594 20.98 9.84 22.80
N GLY A 595 19.86 10.03 22.06
CA GLY A 595 19.75 9.66 20.65
C GLY A 595 19.15 8.26 20.39
N TYR A 596 18.67 7.54 21.41
CA TYR A 596 18.00 6.24 21.24
C TYR A 596 16.75 6.31 20.33
N GLU A 597 15.99 7.41 20.39
CA GLU A 597 14.78 7.60 19.59
C GLU A 597 15.07 7.88 18.11
N GLU A 598 16.23 8.50 17.80
CA GLU A 598 16.59 8.93 16.45
C GLU A 598 16.94 7.77 15.49
N GLY A 599 17.22 6.57 16.01
CA GLY A 599 17.67 5.42 15.22
C GLY A 599 19.07 5.56 14.64
N GLY A 600 19.59 4.51 13.99
CA GLY A 600 20.93 4.54 13.38
C GLY A 600 20.94 5.20 12.01
N GLN A 601 21.94 6.03 11.73
CA GLN A 601 22.04 6.77 10.47
C GLN A 601 22.18 5.85 9.25
N LEU A 602 22.88 4.72 9.37
CA LEU A 602 23.00 3.74 8.30
C LEU A 602 21.72 2.89 8.21
N THR A 603 21.29 2.33 9.33
CA THR A 603 20.16 1.40 9.38
C THR A 603 18.85 2.07 8.96
N GLU A 604 18.54 3.29 9.42
CA GLU A 604 17.33 4.01 9.03
C GLU A 604 17.33 4.44 7.55
N LYS A 605 18.48 4.89 7.03
CA LYS A 605 18.57 5.28 5.61
C LYS A 605 18.39 4.08 4.69
N VAL A 606 19.02 2.94 5.00
CA VAL A 606 18.85 1.71 4.20
C VAL A 606 17.45 1.14 4.33
N ARG A 607 16.86 1.16 5.52
CA ARG A 607 15.46 0.73 5.71
C ARG A 607 14.49 1.54 4.85
N ARG A 608 14.71 2.87 4.73
CA ARG A 608 13.88 3.74 3.89
C ARG A 608 14.16 3.59 2.39
N LYS A 609 15.43 3.26 2.02
CA LYS A 609 15.86 3.08 0.64
C LYS A 609 16.63 1.76 0.51
N PRO A 610 15.94 0.59 0.51
CA PRO A 610 16.59 -0.71 0.47
C PRO A 610 17.29 -1.01 -0.86
N TYR A 611 16.93 -0.30 -1.93
CA TYR A 611 17.57 -0.36 -3.25
C TYR A 611 18.43 0.89 -3.44
N SER A 612 19.67 0.82 -2.97
CA SER A 612 20.58 1.97 -2.99
C SER A 612 22.04 1.54 -3.04
N VAL A 613 22.87 2.46 -3.48
CA VAL A 613 24.32 2.37 -3.34
C VAL A 613 24.70 2.96 -1.98
N VAL A 614 25.24 2.14 -1.10
CA VAL A 614 25.79 2.61 0.17
C VAL A 614 27.26 2.96 -0.06
N LEU A 615 27.57 4.25 -0.08
CA LEU A 615 28.91 4.79 -0.27
C LEU A 615 29.52 5.17 1.07
N LEU A 616 30.52 4.40 1.49
CA LEU A 616 31.35 4.67 2.68
C LEU A 616 32.62 5.37 2.24
N ASP A 617 32.66 6.69 2.41
CA ASP A 617 33.77 7.51 1.94
C ASP A 617 34.91 7.55 2.98
N GLU A 618 36.16 7.47 2.53
CA GLU A 618 37.39 7.49 3.35
C GLU A 618 37.40 6.40 4.43
N ILE A 619 37.14 5.15 4.04
CA ILE A 619 37.00 4.00 4.96
C ILE A 619 38.20 3.77 5.87
N GLU A 620 39.44 4.16 5.44
CA GLU A 620 40.65 4.07 6.25
C GLU A 620 40.64 4.93 7.53
N LYS A 621 39.76 5.92 7.61
CA LYS A 621 39.60 6.78 8.79
C LYS A 621 38.64 6.19 9.84
N ALA A 622 37.88 5.18 9.49
CA ALA A 622 36.89 4.59 10.37
C ALA A 622 37.51 3.89 11.59
N HIS A 623 36.83 4.01 12.74
CA HIS A 623 37.21 3.26 13.94
C HIS A 623 37.15 1.74 13.68
N PRO A 624 38.03 0.91 14.25
CA PRO A 624 38.03 -0.54 14.06
C PRO A 624 36.70 -1.26 14.33
N GLU A 625 35.83 -0.75 15.19
CA GLU A 625 34.50 -1.30 15.44
C GLU A 625 33.55 -1.18 14.25
N VAL A 626 33.71 -0.16 13.37
CA VAL A 626 32.94 -0.02 12.14
C VAL A 626 33.12 -1.25 11.23
N PHE A 627 34.35 -1.77 11.15
CA PHE A 627 34.63 -2.97 10.35
C PHE A 627 33.88 -4.19 10.87
N ASN A 628 33.70 -4.32 12.19
CA ASN A 628 32.94 -5.42 12.77
C ASN A 628 31.44 -5.34 12.38
N ILE A 629 30.90 -4.14 12.32
CA ILE A 629 29.52 -3.89 11.84
C ILE A 629 29.44 -4.26 10.34
N LEU A 630 30.40 -3.80 9.55
CA LEU A 630 30.44 -4.08 8.11
C LEU A 630 30.64 -5.57 7.79
N LEU A 631 31.35 -6.32 8.62
CA LEU A 631 31.51 -7.77 8.47
C LEU A 631 30.15 -8.48 8.49
N GLN A 632 29.24 -8.09 9.38
CA GLN A 632 27.90 -8.64 9.44
C GLN A 632 27.11 -8.32 8.18
N VAL A 633 27.19 -7.07 7.68
CA VAL A 633 26.54 -6.64 6.45
C VAL A 633 27.06 -7.42 5.23
N LEU A 634 28.39 -7.58 5.12
CA LEU A 634 29.05 -8.22 3.96
C LEU A 634 28.83 -9.74 3.92
N GLU A 635 28.63 -10.40 5.07
CA GLU A 635 28.46 -11.84 5.16
C GLU A 635 26.99 -12.27 5.16
N ASP A 636 26.19 -11.67 6.07
CA ASP A 636 24.80 -12.05 6.28
C ASP A 636 23.82 -11.17 5.49
N GLY A 637 24.29 -10.07 4.88
CA GLY A 637 23.44 -9.09 4.17
C GLY A 637 22.38 -8.43 5.06
N ARG A 638 22.59 -8.41 6.37
CA ARG A 638 21.66 -7.86 7.34
C ARG A 638 22.40 -7.16 8.48
N LEU A 639 21.74 -6.23 9.12
CA LEU A 639 22.27 -5.54 10.30
C LEU A 639 21.13 -5.31 11.29
N THR A 640 21.33 -5.71 12.55
CA THR A 640 20.34 -5.48 13.60
C THR A 640 20.57 -4.09 14.23
N ASP A 641 19.53 -3.27 14.26
CA ASP A 641 19.56 -1.95 14.87
C ASP A 641 19.51 -2.04 16.41
N SER A 642 19.71 -0.90 17.08
CA SER A 642 19.65 -0.81 18.56
C SER A 642 18.26 -1.10 19.14
N LYS A 643 17.21 -1.09 18.32
CA LYS A 643 15.83 -1.43 18.69
C LYS A 643 15.51 -2.91 18.44
N GLY A 644 16.50 -3.72 18.03
CA GLY A 644 16.33 -5.15 17.72
C GLY A 644 15.77 -5.44 16.34
N ARG A 645 15.54 -4.42 15.50
CA ARG A 645 14.98 -4.63 14.14
C ARG A 645 16.09 -5.03 13.18
N VAL A 646 15.83 -6.01 12.34
CA VAL A 646 16.75 -6.49 11.30
C VAL A 646 16.56 -5.65 10.04
N VAL A 647 17.61 -4.97 9.61
CA VAL A 647 17.65 -4.18 8.37
C VAL A 647 18.35 -5.00 7.28
N ASP A 648 17.70 -5.11 6.12
CA ASP A 648 18.13 -5.92 4.99
C ASP A 648 19.03 -5.12 4.03
N PHE A 649 20.25 -5.63 3.77
CA PHE A 649 21.23 -5.06 2.86
C PHE A 649 21.42 -5.91 1.58
N ARG A 650 20.67 -7.00 1.39
CA ARG A 650 20.82 -7.91 0.24
C ARG A 650 20.58 -7.22 -1.10
N ASN A 651 19.76 -6.18 -1.11
CA ASN A 651 19.43 -5.40 -2.30
C ASN A 651 20.29 -4.14 -2.45
N THR A 652 21.29 -3.96 -1.61
CA THR A 652 22.20 -2.80 -1.68
C THR A 652 23.50 -3.13 -2.40
N LEU A 653 24.14 -2.09 -2.94
CA LEU A 653 25.49 -2.13 -3.48
C LEU A 653 26.41 -1.38 -2.50
N ILE A 654 27.38 -2.07 -1.91
CA ILE A 654 28.30 -1.48 -0.93
C ILE A 654 29.56 -1.01 -1.65
N ILE A 655 29.85 0.27 -1.59
CA ILE A 655 31.06 0.87 -2.17
C ILE A 655 31.81 1.60 -1.06
N MET A 656 33.07 1.24 -0.88
CA MET A 656 33.98 1.88 0.05
C MET A 656 35.06 2.62 -0.74
N THR A 657 35.32 3.89 -0.45
CA THR A 657 36.44 4.61 -1.09
C THR A 657 37.60 4.73 -0.13
N SER A 658 38.80 4.65 -0.65
CA SER A 658 40.02 4.84 0.13
C SER A 658 41.10 5.54 -0.68
N ASN A 659 41.91 6.33 0.03
CA ASN A 659 43.06 6.99 -0.52
C ASN A 659 44.39 6.23 -0.17
N VAL A 660 44.30 5.06 0.44
CA VAL A 660 45.44 4.22 0.77
C VAL A 660 46.21 3.86 -0.52
N GLY A 661 47.52 4.03 -0.52
CA GLY A 661 48.37 3.79 -1.67
C GLY A 661 48.40 4.93 -2.72
N ALA A 662 47.66 6.03 -2.50
CA ALA A 662 47.63 7.18 -3.42
C ALA A 662 49.03 7.75 -3.70
N ASP A 663 49.95 7.76 -2.72
CA ASP A 663 51.33 8.24 -2.89
C ASP A 663 52.18 7.34 -3.80
N GLN A 664 51.85 6.04 -3.85
CA GLN A 664 52.52 5.08 -4.76
C GLN A 664 52.06 5.33 -6.21
N ILE A 665 50.79 5.71 -6.40
CA ILE A 665 50.26 6.05 -7.72
C ILE A 665 50.87 7.35 -8.22
N LYS A 666 51.04 8.36 -7.35
CA LYS A 666 51.62 9.65 -7.68
C LYS A 666 53.12 9.57 -8.06
N ARG A 667 53.92 8.74 -7.36
CA ARG A 667 55.36 8.58 -7.64
C ARG A 667 55.63 7.97 -8.99
N ASN A 668 54.80 7.06 -9.48
CA ASN A 668 54.93 6.45 -10.79
C ASN A 668 54.56 7.43 -11.93
N SER A 669 53.62 8.36 -11.70
CA SER A 669 53.27 9.40 -12.68
C SER A 669 54.31 10.50 -12.84
N SER A 670 55.16 10.72 -11.82
CA SER A 670 56.25 11.73 -11.88
C SER A 670 57.55 11.24 -12.53
N LEU A 671 57.71 9.95 -12.81
CA LEU A 671 58.82 9.33 -13.50
C LEU A 671 58.59 9.20 -15.03
N GLY A 672 57.70 10.01 -15.61
CA GLY A 672 57.44 10.06 -17.02
C GLY A 672 58.68 10.53 -17.80
N PHE A 673 59.39 9.62 -18.42
CA PHE A 673 60.21 9.71 -19.65
C PHE A 673 60.94 8.38 -19.88
N THR A 674 60.24 7.34 -20.24
CA THR A 674 60.81 6.25 -21.04
C THR A 674 59.70 5.53 -21.81
N ALA A 675 59.86 5.57 -23.12
CA ALA A 675 59.35 4.70 -24.19
C ALA A 675 58.01 4.00 -24.04
N VAL A 676 57.16 4.24 -25.00
CA VAL A 676 55.77 3.79 -25.28
C VAL A 676 55.51 2.27 -25.23
N GLN A 677 56.43 1.43 -24.78
CA GLN A 677 56.30 -0.03 -24.86
C GLN A 677 55.88 -0.78 -23.56
N ASP A 678 55.78 -0.13 -22.39
CA ASP A 678 55.54 -0.84 -21.09
C ASP A 678 54.42 -0.26 -20.18
N ALA A 679 53.59 0.61 -20.67
CA ALA A 679 52.51 1.25 -19.85
C ALA A 679 51.61 0.23 -19.12
N GLY A 680 51.36 -0.91 -19.74
CA GLY A 680 50.56 -2.00 -19.12
C GLY A 680 51.27 -2.73 -17.98
N ARG A 681 52.61 -2.90 -18.06
CA ARG A 681 53.38 -3.54 -17.00
C ARG A 681 53.60 -2.61 -15.82
N ASP A 682 53.77 -1.34 -16.04
CA ASP A 682 53.88 -0.34 -14.98
C ASP A 682 52.59 -0.21 -14.17
N PHE A 683 51.44 -0.29 -14.83
CA PHE A 683 50.14 -0.32 -14.15
C PHE A 683 49.93 -1.57 -13.27
N LEU A 684 50.31 -2.74 -13.76
CA LEU A 684 50.21 -3.98 -12.98
C LEU A 684 51.10 -3.94 -11.74
N GLN A 685 52.33 -3.47 -11.87
CA GLN A 685 53.27 -3.32 -10.73
C GLN A 685 52.76 -2.28 -9.72
N MET A 686 52.22 -1.18 -10.20
CA MET A 686 51.57 -0.18 -9.33
C MET A 686 50.38 -0.76 -8.59
N LYS A 687 49.47 -1.48 -9.29
CA LYS A 687 48.33 -2.16 -8.73
C LYS A 687 48.74 -3.12 -7.61
N ASP A 688 49.76 -3.94 -7.83
CA ASP A 688 50.30 -4.88 -6.84
C ASP A 688 50.84 -4.15 -5.60
N LYS A 689 51.52 -3.03 -5.74
CA LYS A 689 52.00 -2.22 -4.61
C LYS A 689 50.85 -1.60 -3.81
N VAL A 690 49.82 -1.08 -4.48
CA VAL A 690 48.63 -0.51 -3.83
C VAL A 690 47.90 -1.59 -3.07
N LEU A 691 47.68 -2.78 -3.67
CA LEU A 691 47.05 -3.93 -3.01
C LEU A 691 47.89 -4.46 -1.83
N ALA A 692 49.22 -4.39 -1.91
CA ALA A 692 50.06 -4.76 -0.77
C ALA A 692 49.89 -3.78 0.41
N GLU A 693 49.75 -2.48 0.13
CA GLU A 693 49.52 -1.45 1.14
C GLU A 693 48.10 -1.59 1.77
N LEU A 694 47.09 -1.92 0.94
CA LEU A 694 45.75 -2.24 1.41
C LEU A 694 45.75 -3.40 2.43
N LYS A 695 46.51 -4.49 2.12
CA LYS A 695 46.66 -5.65 3.02
C LYS A 695 47.35 -5.31 4.35
N LYS A 696 48.13 -4.25 4.43
CA LYS A 696 48.74 -3.76 5.68
C LYS A 696 47.73 -2.91 6.50
N SER A 697 46.89 -2.13 5.79
CA SER A 697 45.95 -1.20 6.43
C SER A 697 44.68 -1.86 6.95
N PHE A 698 44.26 -2.97 6.33
CA PHE A 698 43.02 -3.63 6.69
C PHE A 698 43.22 -5.10 7.08
N ARG A 699 42.39 -5.62 8.00
CA ARG A 699 42.43 -7.00 8.42
C ARG A 699 42.13 -7.96 7.26
N PRO A 700 42.85 -9.07 7.13
CA PRO A 700 42.62 -10.06 6.07
C PRO A 700 41.16 -10.59 6.04
N GLU A 701 40.55 -10.75 7.22
CA GLU A 701 39.18 -11.17 7.38
C GLU A 701 38.19 -10.24 6.68
N PHE A 702 38.37 -8.93 6.77
CA PHE A 702 37.56 -7.94 6.11
C PHE A 702 37.75 -7.96 4.59
N LEU A 703 39.00 -7.98 4.14
CA LEU A 703 39.32 -7.98 2.69
C LEU A 703 38.78 -9.23 1.97
N ASN A 704 38.76 -10.40 2.63
CA ASN A 704 38.28 -11.65 2.04
C ASN A 704 36.75 -11.65 1.82
N ARG A 705 36.00 -10.73 2.44
CA ARG A 705 34.55 -10.60 2.27
C ARG A 705 34.12 -9.59 1.26
N ILE A 706 35.08 -8.79 0.74
CA ILE A 706 34.87 -7.85 -0.34
C ILE A 706 34.95 -8.60 -1.67
N ASP A 707 34.00 -8.36 -2.56
CA ASP A 707 33.95 -9.02 -3.86
C ASP A 707 35.13 -8.64 -4.74
N GLU A 708 35.50 -7.34 -4.76
CA GLU A 708 36.62 -6.88 -5.58
C GLU A 708 37.25 -5.58 -5.05
N SER A 709 38.58 -5.49 -5.13
CA SER A 709 39.36 -4.29 -4.84
C SER A 709 39.82 -3.65 -6.15
N ILE A 710 39.33 -2.47 -6.41
CA ILE A 710 39.48 -1.78 -7.70
C ILE A 710 40.42 -0.59 -7.54
N VAL A 711 41.51 -0.56 -8.36
CA VAL A 711 42.47 0.53 -8.34
C VAL A 711 42.18 1.48 -9.48
N PHE A 712 41.93 2.74 -9.13
CA PHE A 712 41.75 3.85 -10.07
C PHE A 712 43.11 4.45 -10.41
N HIS A 713 43.33 4.67 -11.68
CA HIS A 713 44.55 5.36 -12.15
C HIS A 713 44.34 6.87 -12.23
N SER A 714 45.47 7.61 -12.31
CA SER A 714 45.43 9.05 -12.53
C SER A 714 44.91 9.38 -13.94
N LEU A 715 44.17 10.47 -14.03
CA LEU A 715 43.62 10.95 -15.31
C LEU A 715 44.70 11.65 -16.14
N GLY A 716 44.80 11.32 -17.43
CA GLY A 716 45.66 12.02 -18.39
C GLY A 716 44.95 13.26 -18.97
N GLU A 717 45.73 14.09 -19.70
CA GLU A 717 45.21 15.33 -20.31
C GLU A 717 44.05 15.08 -21.28
N GLU A 718 44.08 14.00 -22.05
CA GLU A 718 43.00 13.60 -22.96
C GLU A 718 41.71 13.28 -22.21
N HIS A 719 41.83 12.56 -21.08
CA HIS A 719 40.66 12.23 -20.22
C HIS A 719 40.06 13.50 -19.61
N ILE A 720 40.88 14.48 -19.20
CA ILE A 720 40.42 15.74 -18.64
C ILE A 720 39.64 16.55 -19.68
N ALA A 721 40.11 16.61 -20.94
CA ALA A 721 39.41 17.30 -22.03
C ALA A 721 38.02 16.66 -22.30
N GLN A 722 37.91 15.35 -22.24
CA GLN A 722 36.63 14.65 -22.36
C GLN A 722 35.72 14.96 -21.17
N ILE A 723 36.25 15.02 -19.94
CA ILE A 723 35.47 15.39 -18.73
C ILE A 723 34.95 16.82 -18.83
N VAL A 724 35.78 17.77 -19.38
CA VAL A 724 35.33 19.15 -19.67
C VAL A 724 34.10 19.13 -20.57
N THR A 725 34.14 18.30 -21.62
CA THR A 725 33.03 18.19 -22.57
C THR A 725 31.78 17.69 -21.87
N LEU A 726 31.84 16.59 -21.08
CA LEU A 726 30.70 16.07 -20.32
C LEU A 726 30.10 17.09 -19.35
N MET A 727 30.96 17.78 -18.56
CA MET A 727 30.47 18.77 -17.61
C MET A 727 29.85 19.99 -18.31
N SER A 728 30.38 20.35 -19.48
CA SER A 728 29.82 21.43 -20.29
C SER A 728 28.49 21.05 -20.93
N ASP A 729 28.34 19.79 -21.34
CA ASP A 729 27.04 19.28 -21.85
C ASP A 729 25.97 19.23 -20.78
N GLU A 730 26.28 18.95 -19.51
CA GLU A 730 25.37 19.08 -18.39
C GLU A 730 24.90 20.53 -18.19
N LEU A 731 25.84 21.49 -18.26
CA LEU A 731 25.51 22.91 -18.19
C LEU A 731 24.65 23.34 -19.37
N ARG A 732 24.97 22.85 -20.57
CA ARG A 732 24.21 23.09 -21.80
C ARG A 732 22.79 22.61 -21.71
N LYS A 733 22.53 21.41 -21.14
CA LYS A 733 21.16 20.88 -20.90
C LYS A 733 20.36 21.80 -20.00
N ARG A 734 20.95 22.32 -18.90
CA ARG A 734 20.28 23.26 -17.99
C ARG A 734 19.95 24.61 -18.65
N LEU A 735 20.83 25.10 -19.49
CA LEU A 735 20.62 26.38 -20.22
C LEU A 735 19.55 26.21 -21.31
N ARG A 736 19.47 25.07 -21.98
CA ARG A 736 18.40 24.74 -22.94
C ARG A 736 17.01 24.76 -22.33
N GLU A 737 16.86 24.43 -21.05
CA GLU A 737 15.60 24.59 -20.34
C GLU A 737 15.16 26.08 -20.24
N GLN A 738 16.11 27.00 -20.40
CA GLN A 738 15.88 28.46 -20.44
C GLN A 738 15.87 29.02 -21.86
N ASP A 739 15.85 28.15 -22.89
CA ASP A 739 15.94 28.51 -24.31
C ASP A 739 17.27 29.19 -24.69
N VAL A 740 18.39 28.84 -24.05
CA VAL A 740 19.74 29.34 -24.35
C VAL A 740 20.66 28.18 -24.65
N ASP A 741 21.49 28.31 -25.69
CA ASP A 741 22.47 27.27 -26.06
C ASP A 741 23.89 27.86 -26.20
N PHE A 742 24.90 27.00 -25.98
CA PHE A 742 26.28 27.41 -26.20
C PHE A 742 27.15 26.29 -26.79
N ILE A 743 28.19 26.67 -27.51
CA ILE A 743 29.16 25.78 -28.13
C ILE A 743 30.53 26.15 -27.61
N LEU A 744 31.27 25.14 -27.10
CA LEU A 744 32.69 25.29 -26.69
C LEU A 744 33.61 24.92 -27.85
N THR A 745 34.56 25.79 -28.15
CA THR A 745 35.63 25.47 -29.09
C THR A 745 36.66 24.52 -28.46
N GLU A 746 37.44 23.82 -29.26
CA GLU A 746 38.51 22.94 -28.78
C GLU A 746 39.61 23.71 -28.03
N ALA A 747 39.86 24.96 -28.38
CA ALA A 747 40.80 25.86 -27.67
C ALA A 747 40.26 26.16 -26.25
N ALA A 748 38.97 26.48 -26.13
CA ALA A 748 38.33 26.73 -24.85
C ALA A 748 38.31 25.48 -23.94
N LYS A 749 38.07 24.28 -24.51
CA LYS A 749 38.16 23.02 -23.77
C LYS A 749 39.57 22.76 -23.24
N THR A 750 40.59 22.99 -24.08
CA THR A 750 42.01 22.84 -23.71
C THR A 750 42.42 23.82 -22.62
N PHE A 751 41.95 25.07 -22.70
CA PHE A 751 42.16 26.07 -21.66
C PHE A 751 41.55 25.64 -20.32
N LEU A 752 40.30 25.24 -20.32
CA LEU A 752 39.61 24.76 -19.11
C LEU A 752 40.26 23.50 -18.53
N ALA A 753 40.72 22.60 -19.39
CA ALA A 753 41.42 21.40 -18.97
C ALA A 753 42.74 21.74 -18.26
N LYS A 754 43.51 22.72 -18.76
CA LYS A 754 44.74 23.16 -18.13
C LYS A 754 44.52 23.92 -16.82
N GLU A 755 43.54 24.80 -16.76
CA GLU A 755 43.21 25.59 -15.57
C GLU A 755 42.59 24.72 -14.47
N GLY A 756 41.77 23.72 -14.87
CA GLY A 756 41.05 22.86 -13.98
C GLY A 756 41.75 21.56 -13.58
N TYR A 757 42.95 21.29 -14.06
CA TYR A 757 43.73 20.10 -13.70
C TYR A 757 44.80 20.42 -12.64
N ASP A 758 44.76 19.66 -11.56
CA ASP A 758 45.79 19.71 -10.52
C ASP A 758 46.31 18.29 -10.26
N PRO A 759 47.61 18.04 -10.35
CA PRO A 759 48.21 16.73 -10.10
C PRO A 759 47.90 16.14 -8.72
N GLN A 760 47.56 16.98 -7.73
CA GLN A 760 47.23 16.56 -6.37
C GLN A 760 45.76 16.27 -6.20
N TYR A 761 44.90 17.05 -6.86
CA TYR A 761 43.42 17.00 -6.67
C TYR A 761 42.68 16.43 -7.89
N GLY A 762 43.39 16.03 -8.95
CA GLY A 762 42.82 15.45 -10.17
C GLY A 762 41.86 16.41 -10.89
N ALA A 763 40.71 15.91 -11.32
CA ALA A 763 39.68 16.70 -11.99
C ALA A 763 38.76 17.50 -11.04
N ARG A 764 38.97 17.46 -9.70
CA ARG A 764 38.13 18.16 -8.73
C ARG A 764 38.10 19.69 -8.91
N PRO A 765 39.21 20.39 -9.24
CA PRO A 765 39.17 21.82 -9.47
C PRO A 765 38.46 22.22 -10.78
N LEU A 766 38.29 21.30 -11.73
CA LEU A 766 37.63 21.55 -13.02
C LEU A 766 36.24 22.16 -12.90
N ARG A 767 35.46 21.67 -11.95
CA ARG A 767 34.12 22.23 -11.70
C ARG A 767 34.16 23.70 -11.29
N ARG A 768 35.18 24.11 -10.51
CA ARG A 768 35.38 25.49 -10.14
C ARG A 768 35.86 26.33 -11.31
N ALA A 769 36.71 25.77 -12.20
CA ALA A 769 37.14 26.43 -13.40
C ALA A 769 35.96 26.70 -14.36
N ILE A 770 35.08 25.70 -14.57
CA ILE A 770 33.87 25.87 -15.38
C ILE A 770 32.95 26.90 -14.74
N GLN A 771 32.73 26.84 -13.45
CA GLN A 771 31.89 27.81 -12.72
C GLN A 771 32.43 29.22 -12.90
N LYS A 772 33.71 29.47 -12.59
CA LYS A 772 34.35 30.77 -12.63
C LYS A 772 34.37 31.36 -14.03
N HIS A 773 34.74 30.57 -15.05
CA HIS A 773 34.97 31.06 -16.39
C HIS A 773 33.76 31.01 -17.32
N ILE A 774 32.76 30.17 -17.01
CA ILE A 774 31.56 30.02 -17.84
C ILE A 774 30.30 30.43 -17.06
N GLU A 775 29.96 29.75 -15.94
CA GLU A 775 28.66 29.93 -15.26
C GLU A 775 28.52 31.36 -14.70
N ASP A 776 29.52 31.87 -13.99
CA ASP A 776 29.51 33.24 -13.42
C ASP A 776 29.36 34.30 -14.52
N ARG A 777 30.07 34.15 -15.62
CA ARG A 777 30.02 35.10 -16.72
C ARG A 777 28.72 35.07 -17.50
N LEU A 778 28.21 33.86 -17.81
CA LEU A 778 26.94 33.71 -18.49
C LEU A 778 25.79 34.20 -17.62
N SER A 779 25.86 33.99 -16.29
CA SER A 779 24.83 34.49 -15.36
C SER A 779 24.82 36.04 -15.31
N GLU A 780 25.99 36.71 -15.31
CA GLU A 780 26.06 38.17 -15.38
C GLU A 780 25.49 38.71 -16.70
N ASP A 781 25.83 38.09 -17.82
CA ASP A 781 25.37 38.51 -19.15
C ASP A 781 23.84 38.24 -19.34
N LEU A 782 23.30 37.16 -18.75
CA LEU A 782 21.87 36.93 -18.68
C LEU A 782 21.13 37.95 -17.84
N LEU A 783 21.64 38.29 -16.65
CA LEU A 783 21.04 39.29 -15.77
C LEU A 783 21.12 40.73 -16.34
N MET A 784 22.18 41.04 -17.10
CA MET A 784 22.34 42.31 -17.79
C MET A 784 21.47 42.40 -19.07
N GLY A 785 20.77 41.35 -19.45
CA GLY A 785 19.94 41.31 -20.66
C GLY A 785 20.72 41.29 -21.99
N LYS A 786 22.03 41.02 -21.94
CA LYS A 786 22.86 40.84 -23.14
C LYS A 786 22.55 39.52 -23.84
N ILE A 787 22.10 38.54 -23.09
CA ILE A 787 21.69 37.20 -23.54
C ILE A 787 20.16 37.15 -23.49
N GLN A 788 19.52 36.82 -24.61
CA GLN A 788 18.07 36.68 -24.73
C GLN A 788 17.69 35.23 -25.01
N LYS A 789 16.43 34.89 -24.74
CA LYS A 789 15.90 33.56 -25.08
C LYS A 789 15.98 33.31 -26.58
N GLY A 790 16.48 32.14 -26.95
CA GLY A 790 16.73 31.74 -28.33
C GLY A 790 18.16 32.02 -28.84
N ASP A 791 19.02 32.60 -28.00
CA ASP A 791 20.40 32.91 -28.40
C ASP A 791 21.32 31.68 -28.29
N THR A 792 22.20 31.53 -29.26
CA THR A 792 23.31 30.54 -29.24
C THR A 792 24.65 31.29 -29.21
N PHE A 793 25.54 30.86 -28.30
CA PHE A 793 26.86 31.48 -28.12
C PHE A 793 27.97 30.51 -28.43
N THR A 794 29.05 31.05 -28.93
CA THR A 794 30.33 30.35 -29.05
C THR A 794 31.30 30.89 -27.98
N ILE A 795 31.84 29.98 -27.17
CA ILE A 795 32.83 30.29 -26.15
C ILE A 795 34.18 29.84 -26.71
N ASP A 796 35.11 30.79 -26.87
CA ASP A 796 36.44 30.60 -27.44
C ASP A 796 37.52 31.13 -26.53
N GLU A 797 38.78 30.65 -26.69
CA GLU A 797 39.93 31.15 -25.98
C GLU A 797 40.56 32.33 -26.78
N LYS A 798 40.76 33.46 -26.11
CA LYS A 798 41.53 34.60 -26.64
C LYS A 798 42.38 35.22 -25.54
N ASP A 799 43.65 35.47 -25.83
CA ASP A 799 44.57 36.20 -24.95
C ASP A 799 44.67 35.62 -23.52
N GLY A 800 44.57 34.29 -23.37
CA GLY A 800 44.66 33.61 -22.08
C GLY A 800 43.40 33.70 -21.24
N GLY A 801 42.23 33.99 -21.84
CA GLY A 801 40.92 34.03 -21.19
C GLY A 801 39.80 33.53 -22.11
N LEU A 802 38.62 33.15 -21.53
CA LEU A 802 37.47 32.76 -22.34
C LEU A 802 36.69 33.99 -22.81
N THR A 803 36.34 34.06 -24.09
CA THR A 803 35.48 35.09 -24.69
C THR A 803 34.15 34.45 -25.16
N VAL A 804 33.06 35.12 -24.86
CA VAL A 804 31.71 34.71 -25.27
C VAL A 804 31.31 35.57 -26.48
N THR A 805 31.03 34.95 -27.62
CA THR A 805 30.59 35.62 -28.85
C THR A 805 29.25 35.07 -29.25
N LYS A 806 28.31 35.94 -29.62
CA LYS A 806 26.99 35.51 -30.09
C LYS A 806 27.13 34.88 -31.49
N SER A 807 26.72 33.64 -31.64
CA SER A 807 26.64 32.99 -32.95
C SER A 807 25.43 33.55 -33.70
N ILE A 808 25.69 34.25 -34.81
CA ILE A 808 24.61 34.67 -35.72
C ILE A 808 24.18 33.39 -36.46
N SER A 809 22.94 32.95 -36.26
CA SER A 809 22.35 31.89 -37.07
C SER A 809 22.30 32.38 -38.51
N GLU A 810 23.06 31.81 -39.45
CA GLU A 810 22.80 32.00 -40.86
C GLU A 810 21.37 31.45 -41.11
N GLN A 811 20.43 32.37 -41.26
CA GLN A 811 19.14 32.08 -41.89
C GLN A 811 19.47 31.69 -43.35
N GLU A 812 19.08 30.49 -43.76
CA GLU A 812 19.03 30.12 -45.16
C GLU A 812 18.28 31.22 -45.92
N PRO A 813 18.83 31.71 -47.08
CA PRO A 813 18.14 32.71 -47.84
C PRO A 813 16.83 32.14 -48.39
N GLU A 814 15.69 32.74 -48.01
CA GLU A 814 14.41 32.51 -48.69
C GLU A 814 14.60 32.61 -50.19
N GLU A 815 14.47 31.52 -50.92
CA GLU A 815 14.30 31.52 -52.35
C GLU A 815 13.05 32.33 -52.71
N SER A 816 13.33 33.57 -53.18
CA SER A 816 12.34 34.36 -53.84
C SER A 816 11.89 33.70 -55.15
N THR A 817 10.81 32.98 -55.11
CA THR A 817 10.07 32.62 -56.33
C THR A 817 9.25 33.82 -56.78
N ALA A 818 9.87 34.64 -57.63
CA ALA A 818 9.10 35.43 -58.56
C ALA A 818 8.67 34.52 -59.71
N LYS A 819 7.39 34.23 -59.81
CA LYS A 819 6.50 34.34 -61.01
C LYS A 819 5.13 33.74 -60.69
#